data_6ccac9c3b2fec2b25e98efd9acd5c905
#
_entry.id   6ccac9c3b2fec2b25e98efd9acd5c905
#
_cell.length_a   1.000
_cell.length_b   1.000
_cell.length_c   1.000
_cell.angle_alpha   90.00
_cell.angle_beta   90.00
_cell.angle_gamma   90.00
#
_symmetry.space_group_name_H-M   'P 1'
#
loop_
_entity.id
_entity.type
_entity.pdbx_description
1 polymer ?
#
loop_
_entity_poly.entity_id
_entity_poly.type
_entity_poly.pdbx_seq_one_letter_code
_entity_poly.pdbx_strand_id
1 'polypeptide(L)'
;MKRLFGFYPMMAMIIAAMLTSGCSSDSDLDFFNQGNGNETGNGNSGNENSGNGSSGSAATYNSSLGDLTDFDISIDKTALSESETIPTEGDEAEDFIENNSFKSEVDIAFKGSSASTSGSVDGVTVTINGADVVVKSSAKKVCYNVSGTTTNGFLKIYSDNKFELNLNGVSITNPDGAAINIQSKKRGYIVLADGTENTLTDGTRYSDATDDEDMKACFFSEGKMLFSGKGSLSVYANCKAGIRSDDYVLFRPGNNIYVKATAGNAIKANDALYIKGGVINVETSAAASKGLSSDGLVQIDGGRTTVLTTGTGEYDSDEQDVSGCAGIKADSIFVMNGGALFCKSTGAGGKGISCDQLLTVNDGTIKVITTGKQFTYGRLDTSPKGMKSDGAMYLKGGTIMVRCTGGEGSEGIESKSTMNISGGNIMAYCYDDAINSSKAMTISGGNVFAMGTNNDGIDSNSTLTVSGGVVIACGTTQPEEGFDCDQNTFAVTGGTLIGIGGTTSTPTTSVTTQPVAILGGSSIQNGQYITVADDSGSSIFAFKVPRDYTQQGYTLLVSSPKMTKGNSYIFSLGATVSGGNDFCGYVTDATVSGGSSLATLTLSQMITTSNFSGGIGGGGMQPGGNGGGPGGGGQPGGGWH
;
A
#
# COMPACT_ATOMS: atom_id res chain seq x y z
N MET A 1 -6.05 -16.43 34.35
CA MET A 1 -7.52 -16.25 34.48
C MET A 1 -8.07 -16.00 33.11
N LYS A 2 -8.90 -16.90 32.61
CA LYS A 2 -9.48 -16.81 31.25
C LYS A 2 -10.37 -15.58 31.11
N ARG A 3 -10.02 -14.63 30.24
CA ARG A 3 -10.95 -13.61 29.76
C ARG A 3 -11.61 -14.12 28.48
N LEU A 4 -12.90 -14.35 28.55
CA LEU A 4 -13.76 -14.61 27.39
C LEU A 4 -13.80 -13.34 26.51
N PHE A 5 -13.43 -13.49 25.25
CA PHE A 5 -13.71 -12.50 24.22
C PHE A 5 -15.23 -12.52 23.92
N GLY A 6 -15.88 -11.42 24.19
CA GLY A 6 -17.25 -11.18 23.73
C GLY A 6 -17.24 -10.74 22.26
N PHE A 7 -17.50 -11.68 21.35
CA PHE A 7 -17.75 -11.37 19.95
C PHE A 7 -19.10 -10.66 19.80
N TYR A 8 -19.12 -9.48 19.22
CA TYR A 8 -20.33 -8.84 18.77
C TYR A 8 -20.91 -9.59 17.57
N PRO A 9 -22.20 -9.99 17.59
CA PRO A 9 -22.77 -10.87 16.56
C PRO A 9 -22.99 -10.21 15.18
N MET A 10 -22.71 -8.93 15.00
CA MET A 10 -22.96 -8.21 13.74
C MET A 10 -21.86 -8.46 12.67
N MET A 11 -20.63 -8.78 13.06
CA MET A 11 -19.55 -9.05 12.11
C MET A 11 -19.58 -10.50 11.58
N ALA A 12 -20.17 -11.43 12.32
CA ALA A 12 -20.31 -12.84 11.91
C ALA A 12 -21.31 -13.05 10.76
N MET A 13 -22.27 -12.12 10.55
CA MET A 13 -23.25 -12.22 9.46
C MET A 13 -22.69 -11.86 8.08
N ILE A 14 -21.67 -11.01 8.02
CA ILE A 14 -21.05 -10.63 6.72
C ILE A 14 -20.11 -11.72 6.21
N ILE A 15 -19.46 -12.46 7.10
CA ILE A 15 -18.55 -13.56 6.72
C ILE A 15 -19.33 -14.83 6.34
N ALA A 16 -20.49 -15.08 6.93
CA ALA A 16 -21.31 -16.26 6.61
C ALA A 16 -22.02 -16.18 5.24
N ALA A 17 -22.25 -14.97 4.69
CA ALA A 17 -22.84 -14.78 3.37
C ALA A 17 -21.86 -15.05 2.21
N MET A 18 -20.55 -15.13 2.47
CA MET A 18 -19.53 -15.37 1.44
C MET A 18 -19.15 -16.86 1.26
N LEU A 19 -19.67 -17.77 2.08
CA LEU A 19 -19.28 -19.18 2.08
C LEU A 19 -20.31 -20.16 1.49
N THR A 20 -21.46 -19.71 1.00
CA THR A 20 -22.55 -20.60 0.53
C THR A 20 -23.13 -20.30 -0.84
N SER A 21 -22.34 -19.89 -1.83
CA SER A 21 -22.82 -19.95 -3.21
C SER A 21 -21.68 -20.40 -4.14
N GLY A 22 -21.73 -21.66 -4.50
CA GLY A 22 -20.95 -22.21 -5.60
C GLY A 22 -21.51 -21.75 -6.94
N CYS A 23 -20.62 -21.58 -7.89
CA CYS A 23 -20.80 -21.52 -9.35
C CYS A 23 -21.94 -20.64 -9.89
N SER A 24 -21.61 -19.43 -10.32
CA SER A 24 -21.89 -18.95 -11.69
C SER A 24 -21.35 -17.53 -11.87
N SER A 25 -20.63 -17.33 -12.98
CA SER A 25 -20.35 -16.11 -13.75
C SER A 25 -20.57 -14.73 -13.11
N ASP A 26 -19.49 -13.97 -13.18
CA ASP A 26 -19.40 -12.51 -13.36
C ASP A 26 -20.55 -11.63 -12.83
N SER A 27 -20.11 -10.65 -12.08
CA SER A 27 -20.81 -9.56 -11.43
C SER A 27 -21.18 -9.86 -9.99
N ASP A 28 -20.54 -9.10 -9.12
CA ASP A 28 -21.14 -8.44 -7.96
C ASP A 28 -20.10 -8.23 -6.85
N LEU A 29 -19.23 -7.25 -7.07
CA LEU A 29 -18.58 -6.50 -5.97
C LEU A 29 -18.86 -5.00 -6.16
N ASP A 30 -20.11 -4.65 -6.48
CA ASP A 30 -20.59 -3.27 -6.59
C ASP A 30 -21.02 -2.66 -5.25
N PHE A 31 -20.47 -3.13 -4.14
CA PHE A 31 -20.88 -2.57 -2.84
C PHE A 31 -20.06 -1.35 -2.39
N PHE A 32 -19.02 -0.96 -3.15
CA PHE A 32 -18.15 0.17 -2.80
C PHE A 32 -18.03 1.25 -3.87
N ASN A 33 -18.98 1.32 -4.83
CA ASN A 33 -18.95 2.35 -5.86
C ASN A 33 -20.19 3.25 -5.77
N GLN A 34 -20.24 4.14 -4.77
CA GLN A 34 -21.08 5.33 -4.78
C GLN A 34 -20.21 6.56 -4.58
N GLY A 35 -19.91 7.24 -5.66
CA GLY A 35 -19.18 8.50 -5.61
C GLY A 35 -18.96 9.13 -6.97
N ASN A 36 -19.92 9.96 -7.41
CA ASN A 36 -19.87 11.03 -8.40
C ASN A 36 -19.94 10.71 -9.89
N GLY A 37 -21.18 10.62 -10.38
CA GLY A 37 -21.51 11.02 -11.72
C GLY A 37 -22.07 12.44 -11.74
N ASN A 38 -21.41 13.36 -12.36
CA ASN A 38 -21.95 14.69 -12.66
C ASN A 38 -22.49 14.66 -14.10
N GLU A 39 -23.80 14.49 -14.23
CA GLU A 39 -24.50 14.60 -15.52
C GLU A 39 -24.90 16.05 -15.76
N THR A 40 -24.35 16.66 -16.82
CA THR A 40 -25.03 17.75 -17.50
C THR A 40 -25.57 17.23 -18.81
N GLY A 41 -26.87 17.06 -18.86
CA GLY A 41 -27.55 16.62 -20.06
C GLY A 41 -27.60 17.68 -21.16
N ASN A 42 -27.48 17.21 -22.38
CA ASN A 42 -28.31 17.74 -23.47
C ASN A 42 -28.54 16.65 -24.52
N GLY A 43 -29.78 16.40 -24.83
CA GLY A 43 -30.19 15.35 -25.73
C GLY A 43 -30.00 15.69 -27.21
N ASN A 44 -29.75 14.67 -28.01
CA ASN A 44 -30.52 14.45 -29.22
C ASN A 44 -30.39 13.02 -29.76
N SER A 45 -31.44 12.59 -30.40
CA SER A 45 -31.84 11.28 -30.89
C SER A 45 -30.95 10.62 -31.94
N GLY A 46 -30.85 9.27 -31.82
CA GLY A 46 -31.02 8.34 -32.96
C GLY A 46 -29.75 7.83 -33.63
N ASN A 47 -29.33 6.60 -33.41
CA ASN A 47 -29.45 5.50 -34.36
C ASN A 47 -28.70 4.25 -33.84
N GLU A 48 -29.31 3.12 -33.99
CA GLU A 48 -28.76 1.80 -33.70
C GLU A 48 -27.60 1.45 -34.65
N ASN A 49 -26.47 0.96 -34.11
CA ASN A 49 -25.81 -0.21 -34.70
C ASN A 49 -24.76 -0.85 -33.79
N SER A 50 -24.90 -2.13 -33.68
CA SER A 50 -24.00 -3.24 -33.31
C SER A 50 -22.57 -2.96 -32.91
N GLY A 51 -22.24 -3.43 -31.71
CA GLY A 51 -21.05 -4.15 -31.27
C GLY A 51 -19.68 -3.75 -31.82
N ASN A 52 -18.89 -3.10 -30.93
CA ASN A 52 -17.44 -3.26 -30.99
C ASN A 52 -16.85 -2.98 -29.60
N GLY A 53 -16.10 -3.95 -29.08
CA GLY A 53 -15.42 -3.80 -27.80
C GLY A 53 -14.52 -2.58 -27.81
N SER A 54 -14.79 -1.65 -26.89
CA SER A 54 -13.94 -0.48 -26.68
C SER A 54 -12.62 -0.95 -26.07
N SER A 55 -11.59 -1.04 -26.93
CA SER A 55 -10.20 -1.01 -26.47
C SER A 55 -9.94 0.39 -25.90
N GLY A 56 -9.99 0.51 -24.60
CA GLY A 56 -9.55 1.73 -23.92
C GLY A 56 -8.12 2.07 -24.38
N SER A 57 -7.95 3.23 -25.00
CA SER A 57 -6.64 3.80 -25.29
C SER A 57 -5.85 3.84 -23.99
N ALA A 58 -4.82 3.01 -23.86
CA ALA A 58 -3.90 3.08 -22.76
C ALA A 58 -3.32 4.50 -22.72
N ALA A 59 -3.50 5.19 -21.60
CA ALA A 59 -2.85 6.48 -21.38
C ALA A 59 -1.34 6.26 -21.53
N THR A 60 -0.70 7.08 -22.36
CA THR A 60 0.75 7.04 -22.58
C THR A 60 1.42 7.47 -21.27
N TYR A 61 1.95 6.51 -20.55
CA TYR A 61 2.68 6.74 -19.29
C TYR A 61 4.17 6.55 -19.57
N ASN A 62 4.92 7.63 -19.44
CA ASN A 62 6.38 7.59 -19.52
C ASN A 62 6.96 7.48 -18.10
N SER A 63 7.64 6.40 -17.82
CA SER A 63 8.35 6.16 -16.56
C SER A 63 9.67 5.48 -16.85
N SER A 64 10.74 5.97 -16.27
CA SER A 64 12.06 5.37 -16.42
C SER A 64 12.42 4.48 -15.22
N LEU A 65 13.33 3.56 -15.42
CA LEU A 65 13.93 2.79 -14.32
C LEU A 65 14.61 3.73 -13.30
N GLY A 66 15.18 4.85 -13.76
CA GLY A 66 15.77 5.87 -12.89
C GLY A 66 14.73 6.45 -11.91
N ASP A 67 13.50 6.72 -12.37
CA ASP A 67 12.42 7.20 -11.49
C ASP A 67 12.11 6.20 -10.37
N LEU A 68 12.26 4.90 -10.64
CA LEU A 68 12.04 3.83 -9.66
C LEU A 68 13.23 3.64 -8.71
N THR A 69 14.46 3.77 -9.18
CA THR A 69 15.66 3.53 -8.36
C THR A 69 16.08 4.73 -7.53
N ASP A 70 15.75 5.94 -7.94
CA ASP A 70 16.31 7.17 -7.39
C ASP A 70 15.35 7.97 -6.51
N PHE A 71 14.03 7.64 -6.47
CA PHE A 71 13.11 8.35 -5.61
C PHE A 71 13.44 8.16 -4.12
N ASP A 72 13.20 9.21 -3.33
CA ASP A 72 13.26 9.14 -1.87
C ASP A 72 11.96 9.68 -1.27
N ILE A 73 11.77 9.41 0.01
CA ILE A 73 10.58 9.79 0.78
C ILE A 73 11.03 10.59 1.99
N SER A 74 10.48 11.78 2.12
CA SER A 74 10.72 12.68 3.25
C SER A 74 9.42 13.35 3.69
N ILE A 75 9.40 13.84 4.92
CA ILE A 75 8.26 14.60 5.46
C ILE A 75 8.04 15.87 4.63
N ASP A 76 6.78 16.06 4.22
CA ASP A 76 6.32 17.27 3.55
C ASP A 76 5.05 17.77 4.26
N LYS A 77 5.17 18.93 4.91
CA LYS A 77 4.08 19.58 5.67
C LYS A 77 3.32 20.63 4.84
N THR A 78 3.59 20.72 3.55
CA THR A 78 2.90 21.67 2.67
C THR A 78 1.42 21.31 2.60
N ALA A 79 0.57 22.26 2.98
CA ALA A 79 -0.89 22.08 2.96
C ALA A 79 -1.38 21.80 1.54
N LEU A 80 -2.41 20.96 1.45
CA LEU A 80 -3.09 20.66 0.20
C LEU A 80 -4.32 21.56 0.05
N SER A 81 -4.64 21.90 -1.20
CA SER A 81 -5.92 22.54 -1.54
C SER A 81 -6.88 21.44 -1.98
N GLU A 82 -7.73 21.03 -1.07
CA GLU A 82 -8.70 19.96 -1.28
C GLU A 82 -10.11 20.46 -1.04
N SER A 83 -11.07 19.79 -1.62
CA SER A 83 -12.49 19.95 -1.35
C SER A 83 -13.12 18.59 -1.08
N GLU A 84 -14.16 18.56 -0.26
CA GLU A 84 -14.92 17.36 -0.02
C GLU A 84 -16.42 17.63 -0.17
N THR A 85 -17.16 16.58 -0.46
CA THR A 85 -18.62 16.62 -0.44
C THR A 85 -19.08 16.17 0.93
N ILE A 86 -19.89 17.01 1.59
CA ILE A 86 -20.43 16.68 2.91
C ILE A 86 -21.73 15.89 2.71
N PRO A 87 -21.77 14.61 3.09
CA PRO A 87 -23.00 13.83 3.03
C PRO A 87 -24.03 14.40 4.01
N THR A 88 -25.26 14.54 3.58
CA THR A 88 -26.35 15.07 4.41
C THR A 88 -27.27 13.98 4.97
N GLU A 89 -27.11 12.74 4.51
CA GLU A 89 -27.91 11.59 4.88
C GLU A 89 -27.02 10.35 5.09
N GLY A 90 -27.53 9.36 5.80
CA GLY A 90 -26.82 8.13 6.13
C GLY A 90 -25.97 8.24 7.40
N ASP A 91 -25.39 7.12 7.82
CA ASP A 91 -24.61 7.03 9.06
C ASP A 91 -23.34 7.88 9.03
N GLU A 92 -22.75 8.05 7.85
CA GLU A 92 -21.56 8.90 7.65
C GLU A 92 -21.84 10.40 7.86
N ALA A 93 -23.08 10.86 7.62
CA ALA A 93 -23.42 12.27 7.79
C ALA A 93 -23.18 12.76 9.23
N GLU A 94 -23.32 11.88 10.21
CA GLU A 94 -23.04 12.22 11.60
C GLU A 94 -21.56 12.46 11.91
N ASP A 95 -20.62 12.05 11.05
CA ASP A 95 -19.19 12.27 11.24
C ASP A 95 -18.74 13.67 10.81
N PHE A 96 -19.64 14.41 10.16
CA PHE A 96 -19.36 15.76 9.68
C PHE A 96 -19.88 16.80 10.67
N ILE A 97 -18.99 17.66 11.16
CA ILE A 97 -19.34 18.71 12.13
C ILE A 97 -20.38 19.67 11.58
N GLU A 98 -20.42 19.89 10.27
CA GLU A 98 -21.36 20.77 9.57
C GLU A 98 -22.81 20.31 9.71
N ASN A 99 -23.03 19.01 9.91
CA ASN A 99 -24.37 18.44 10.18
C ASN A 99 -24.73 18.49 11.67
N ASN A 100 -23.88 19.10 12.48
CA ASN A 100 -24.05 19.20 13.92
C ASN A 100 -24.08 20.67 14.36
N SER A 101 -24.48 20.93 15.57
CA SER A 101 -24.53 22.28 16.11
C SER A 101 -24.07 22.27 17.56
N PHE A 102 -22.95 22.92 17.83
CA PHE A 102 -22.36 23.07 19.16
C PHE A 102 -22.43 24.55 19.56
N LYS A 103 -23.53 24.98 20.18
CA LYS A 103 -23.80 26.40 20.47
C LYS A 103 -23.47 26.83 21.91
N SER A 104 -23.23 25.86 22.77
CA SER A 104 -22.86 26.11 24.16
C SER A 104 -21.36 26.09 24.29
N GLU A 105 -20.72 27.20 24.57
CA GLU A 105 -19.26 27.35 24.56
C GLU A 105 -18.69 27.38 25.96
N VAL A 106 -17.58 26.66 26.13
CA VAL A 106 -16.73 26.69 27.33
C VAL A 106 -15.30 26.93 26.88
N ASP A 107 -14.73 28.07 27.27
CA ASP A 107 -13.34 28.38 26.97
C ASP A 107 -12.43 27.83 28.06
N ILE A 108 -11.32 27.23 27.65
CA ILE A 108 -10.23 26.73 28.52
C ILE A 108 -8.93 27.32 28.02
N ALA A 109 -8.28 28.13 28.87
CA ALA A 109 -7.02 28.79 28.51
C ALA A 109 -5.90 28.40 29.48
N PHE A 110 -4.87 27.73 28.96
CA PHE A 110 -3.64 27.41 29.69
C PHE A 110 -2.74 28.64 29.80
N LYS A 111 -2.16 28.87 30.98
CA LYS A 111 -1.34 30.04 31.31
C LYS A 111 -0.07 29.63 32.10
N GLY A 112 0.76 28.79 31.46
CA GLY A 112 1.96 28.26 32.12
C GLY A 112 1.59 27.20 33.18
N SER A 113 1.78 27.54 34.45
CA SER A 113 1.48 26.63 35.57
C SER A 113 0.03 26.66 36.05
N SER A 114 -0.87 27.33 35.33
CA SER A 114 -2.27 27.44 35.69
C SER A 114 -3.15 27.39 34.45
N ALA A 115 -4.44 27.19 34.65
CA ALA A 115 -5.44 27.35 33.60
C ALA A 115 -6.60 28.22 34.10
N SER A 116 -7.41 28.72 33.20
CA SER A 116 -8.65 29.42 33.50
C SER A 116 -9.77 28.93 32.56
N THR A 117 -11.00 29.05 33.04
CA THR A 117 -12.20 28.77 32.23
C THR A 117 -13.12 29.97 32.21
N SER A 118 -13.84 30.14 31.12
CA SER A 118 -14.96 31.05 30.96
C SER A 118 -16.08 30.39 30.16
N GLY A 119 -17.27 30.99 30.22
CA GLY A 119 -18.49 30.34 29.69
C GLY A 119 -19.07 29.35 30.71
N SER A 120 -20.34 29.54 31.08
CA SER A 120 -21.02 28.66 32.01
C SER A 120 -22.13 27.93 31.24
N VAL A 121 -22.10 26.61 31.27
CA VAL A 121 -23.08 25.75 30.60
C VAL A 121 -23.67 24.80 31.65
N ASP A 122 -25.01 24.78 31.77
CA ASP A 122 -25.67 23.86 32.69
C ASP A 122 -25.32 22.41 32.34
N GLY A 123 -24.94 21.63 33.36
CA GLY A 123 -24.48 20.25 33.19
C GLY A 123 -23.00 20.09 32.80
N VAL A 124 -22.24 21.19 32.75
CA VAL A 124 -20.77 21.15 32.57
C VAL A 124 -20.08 21.62 33.85
N THR A 125 -19.14 20.85 34.32
CA THR A 125 -18.24 21.21 35.44
C THR A 125 -16.80 21.17 34.95
N VAL A 126 -16.07 22.26 35.11
CA VAL A 126 -14.63 22.33 34.85
C VAL A 126 -13.91 22.47 36.18
N THR A 127 -13.09 21.49 36.52
CA THR A 127 -12.23 21.51 37.71
C THR A 127 -10.80 21.80 37.27
N ILE A 128 -10.18 22.79 37.89
CA ILE A 128 -8.82 23.22 37.58
C ILE A 128 -7.97 23.11 38.85
N ASN A 129 -6.83 22.41 38.72
CA ASN A 129 -5.80 22.33 39.74
C ASN A 129 -4.45 22.68 39.12
N GLY A 130 -3.96 23.92 39.30
CA GLY A 130 -2.84 24.39 38.50
C GLY A 130 -3.16 24.43 37.01
N ALA A 131 -2.44 23.66 36.20
CA ALA A 131 -2.72 23.47 34.80
C ALA A 131 -3.38 22.11 34.47
N ASP A 132 -3.81 21.35 35.47
CA ASP A 132 -4.59 20.14 35.30
C ASP A 132 -6.06 20.50 35.16
N VAL A 133 -6.64 20.23 34.02
CA VAL A 133 -8.02 20.56 33.70
C VAL A 133 -8.83 19.29 33.48
N VAL A 134 -9.91 19.17 34.29
CA VAL A 134 -10.87 18.05 34.17
C VAL A 134 -12.25 18.61 33.87
N VAL A 135 -12.82 18.19 32.75
CA VAL A 135 -14.18 18.51 32.32
C VAL A 135 -15.08 17.31 32.58
N LYS A 136 -16.22 17.52 33.25
CA LYS A 136 -17.30 16.55 33.37
C LYS A 136 -18.57 17.15 32.77
N SER A 137 -19.21 16.49 31.81
CA SER A 137 -20.34 17.03 31.06
C SER A 137 -21.45 16.00 30.85
N SER A 138 -22.64 16.35 31.27
CA SER A 138 -23.91 15.72 30.87
C SER A 138 -24.68 16.58 29.85
N ALA A 139 -24.17 17.76 29.51
CA ALA A 139 -24.78 18.68 28.57
C ALA A 139 -24.63 18.21 27.12
N LYS A 140 -25.56 18.65 26.27
CA LYS A 140 -25.54 18.41 24.82
C LYS A 140 -25.06 19.66 24.09
N LYS A 141 -24.44 19.44 22.90
CA LYS A 141 -24.07 20.53 21.97
C LYS A 141 -23.04 21.52 22.55
N VAL A 142 -22.09 21.00 23.31
CA VAL A 142 -21.01 21.79 23.91
C VAL A 142 -19.79 21.82 23.00
N CYS A 143 -19.25 23.03 22.79
CA CYS A 143 -17.95 23.30 22.22
C CYS A 143 -16.97 23.68 23.35
N TYR A 144 -15.83 23.00 23.41
CA TYR A 144 -14.71 23.35 24.28
C TYR A 144 -13.64 24.06 23.46
N ASN A 145 -13.49 25.37 23.60
CA ASN A 145 -12.43 26.14 22.97
C ASN A 145 -11.16 26.09 23.82
N VAL A 146 -10.10 25.44 23.32
CA VAL A 146 -8.88 25.21 24.10
C VAL A 146 -7.71 25.97 23.50
N SER A 147 -7.04 26.77 24.32
CA SER A 147 -5.95 27.65 23.88
C SER A 147 -4.86 27.82 24.94
N GLY A 148 -3.75 28.48 24.56
CA GLY A 148 -2.66 28.82 25.45
C GLY A 148 -1.66 27.69 25.67
N THR A 149 -0.77 27.84 26.66
CA THR A 149 0.40 26.96 26.81
C THR A 149 0.60 26.50 28.22
N THR A 150 0.91 25.22 28.41
CA THR A 150 1.44 24.66 29.67
C THR A 150 2.56 23.66 29.38
N THR A 151 3.55 23.61 30.26
CA THR A 151 4.64 22.64 30.26
C THR A 151 4.48 21.54 31.30
N ASN A 152 3.41 21.61 32.13
CA ASN A 152 3.07 20.63 33.14
C ASN A 152 1.57 20.71 33.42
N GLY A 153 0.78 19.96 32.69
CA GLY A 153 -0.67 19.89 32.82
C GLY A 153 -1.32 19.08 31.73
N PHE A 154 -2.61 18.89 31.84
CA PHE A 154 -3.39 18.08 30.89
C PHE A 154 -4.83 18.60 30.74
N LEU A 155 -5.51 18.10 29.70
CA LEU A 155 -6.94 18.20 29.54
C LEU A 155 -7.57 16.79 29.57
N LYS A 156 -8.47 16.56 30.57
CA LYS A 156 -9.26 15.33 30.64
C LYS A 156 -10.74 15.65 30.47
N ILE A 157 -11.43 14.89 29.61
CA ILE A 157 -12.85 15.11 29.29
C ILE A 157 -13.65 13.85 29.53
N TYR A 158 -14.67 13.95 30.40
CA TYR A 158 -15.76 12.99 30.53
C TYR A 158 -17.02 13.61 29.93
N SER A 159 -17.63 12.97 28.95
CA SER A 159 -18.85 13.49 28.34
C SER A 159 -19.86 12.37 28.06
N ASP A 160 -21.09 12.57 28.48
CA ASP A 160 -22.21 11.66 28.17
C ASP A 160 -22.74 11.84 26.74
N ASN A 161 -22.35 12.92 26.07
CA ASN A 161 -22.84 13.31 24.75
C ASN A 161 -21.68 13.63 23.80
N LYS A 162 -21.96 13.64 22.49
CA LYS A 162 -21.03 14.14 21.48
C LYS A 162 -20.73 15.62 21.72
N PHE A 163 -19.51 16.03 21.43
CA PHE A 163 -19.00 17.37 21.70
C PHE A 163 -18.00 17.81 20.62
N GLU A 164 -17.77 19.11 20.56
CA GLU A 164 -16.70 19.72 19.79
C GLU A 164 -15.53 20.05 20.71
N LEU A 165 -14.32 19.72 20.27
CA LEU A 165 -13.07 20.14 20.88
C LEU A 165 -12.30 20.99 19.88
N ASN A 166 -12.37 22.31 20.04
CA ASN A 166 -11.73 23.26 19.18
C ASN A 166 -10.32 23.61 19.73
N LEU A 167 -9.29 23.14 19.06
CA LEU A 167 -7.87 23.42 19.39
C LEU A 167 -7.47 24.72 18.69
N ASN A 168 -7.33 25.78 19.47
CA ASN A 168 -7.11 27.14 19.00
C ASN A 168 -5.76 27.70 19.49
N GLY A 169 -4.67 27.19 18.94
CA GLY A 169 -3.31 27.58 19.32
C GLY A 169 -2.93 27.07 20.71
N VAL A 170 -3.25 25.82 21.00
CA VAL A 170 -2.94 25.21 22.29
C VAL A 170 -1.62 24.43 22.25
N SER A 171 -0.83 24.55 23.32
CA SER A 171 0.37 23.74 23.53
C SER A 171 0.33 23.13 24.94
N ILE A 172 0.19 21.79 25.01
CA ILE A 172 0.12 21.06 26.28
C ILE A 172 1.28 20.06 26.34
N THR A 173 2.09 20.17 27.39
CA THR A 173 3.03 19.12 27.79
C THR A 173 2.57 18.51 29.11
N ASN A 174 2.36 17.19 29.12
CA ASN A 174 2.11 16.44 30.35
C ASN A 174 3.26 15.46 30.63
N PRO A 175 4.14 15.74 31.59
CA PRO A 175 5.29 14.88 31.90
C PRO A 175 4.91 13.48 32.43
N ASP A 176 3.70 13.31 32.97
CA ASP A 176 3.29 12.13 33.72
C ASP A 176 2.04 11.44 33.14
N GLY A 177 1.64 11.77 31.90
CA GLY A 177 0.47 11.14 31.28
C GLY A 177 0.11 11.68 29.89
N ALA A 178 -1.10 11.41 29.45
CA ALA A 178 -1.65 11.95 28.22
C ALA A 178 -1.80 13.47 28.29
N ALA A 179 -1.46 14.18 27.23
CA ALA A 179 -1.70 15.62 27.13
C ALA A 179 -3.21 15.93 27.02
N ILE A 180 -3.93 15.12 26.21
CA ILE A 180 -5.40 15.15 26.14
C ILE A 180 -5.91 13.71 26.30
N ASN A 181 -6.83 13.53 27.27
CA ASN A 181 -7.44 12.23 27.58
C ASN A 181 -8.97 12.34 27.57
N ILE A 182 -9.61 11.74 26.56
CA ILE A 182 -11.06 11.75 26.38
C ILE A 182 -11.63 10.42 26.87
N GLN A 183 -12.22 10.43 28.06
CA GLN A 183 -12.87 9.30 28.69
C GLN A 183 -14.39 9.33 28.33
N SER A 184 -14.66 9.20 27.03
CA SER A 184 -16.02 9.24 26.48
C SER A 184 -16.11 8.37 25.24
N LYS A 185 -17.10 7.49 25.21
CA LYS A 185 -17.42 6.63 24.03
C LYS A 185 -18.26 7.35 22.97
N LYS A 186 -18.35 8.67 23.06
CA LYS A 186 -19.11 9.50 22.11
C LYS A 186 -18.19 10.09 21.04
N ARG A 187 -18.79 10.61 19.96
CA ARG A 187 -18.05 11.35 18.93
C ARG A 187 -17.44 12.62 19.51
N GLY A 188 -16.11 12.73 19.43
CA GLY A 188 -15.37 13.96 19.64
C GLY A 188 -15.03 14.57 18.29
N TYR A 189 -15.60 15.74 17.97
CA TYR A 189 -15.25 16.51 16.79
C TYR A 189 -14.04 17.38 17.14
N ILE A 190 -12.87 17.00 16.63
CA ILE A 190 -11.61 17.67 16.91
C ILE A 190 -11.37 18.71 15.80
N VAL A 191 -11.63 19.96 16.11
CA VAL A 191 -11.46 21.07 15.15
C VAL A 191 -10.11 21.72 15.36
N LEU A 192 -9.29 21.76 14.33
CA LEU A 192 -8.06 22.53 14.32
C LEU A 192 -8.37 23.91 13.77
N ALA A 193 -8.45 24.91 14.64
CA ALA A 193 -8.85 26.26 14.25
C ALA A 193 -7.95 26.80 13.15
N ASP A 194 -8.56 27.44 12.16
CA ASP A 194 -7.88 27.89 10.95
C ASP A 194 -6.68 28.80 11.26
N GLY A 195 -5.53 28.48 10.65
CA GLY A 195 -4.30 29.26 10.81
C GLY A 195 -3.60 29.11 12.16
N THR A 196 -4.05 28.19 13.01
CA THR A 196 -3.41 27.91 14.30
C THR A 196 -2.46 26.72 14.25
N GLU A 197 -1.47 26.74 15.14
CA GLU A 197 -0.55 25.65 15.40
C GLU A 197 -0.83 25.09 16.80
N ASN A 198 -1.08 23.79 16.90
CA ASN A 198 -1.36 23.10 18.14
C ASN A 198 -0.26 22.06 18.41
N THR A 199 0.13 21.91 19.67
CA THR A 199 1.20 20.97 20.06
C THR A 199 0.80 20.18 21.30
N LEU A 200 0.93 18.86 21.24
CA LEU A 200 0.73 17.96 22.36
C LEU A 200 1.99 17.14 22.60
N THR A 201 2.42 17.05 23.85
CA THR A 201 3.61 16.29 24.24
C THR A 201 3.34 15.54 25.54
N ASP A 202 3.67 14.25 25.57
CA ASP A 202 3.67 13.46 26.79
C ASP A 202 5.09 13.28 27.37
N GLY A 203 5.15 12.74 28.57
CA GLY A 203 6.41 12.32 29.20
C GLY A 203 6.87 10.93 28.76
N THR A 204 7.98 10.48 29.34
CA THR A 204 8.54 9.14 29.08
C THR A 204 7.93 8.04 29.95
N ARG A 205 7.02 8.40 30.83
CA ARG A 205 6.26 7.49 31.69
C ARG A 205 4.88 8.07 31.92
N TYR A 206 3.93 7.18 32.23
CA TYR A 206 2.61 7.59 32.69
C TYR A 206 2.46 7.19 34.15
N SER A 207 1.87 8.05 34.96
CA SER A 207 1.38 7.69 36.29
C SER A 207 0.29 6.64 36.14
N ASP A 208 0.11 5.81 37.16
CA ASP A 208 -0.98 4.84 37.15
C ASP A 208 -2.32 5.57 36.96
N ALA A 209 -3.09 5.06 35.99
CA ALA A 209 -4.45 5.51 35.83
C ALA A 209 -5.25 5.12 37.09
N THR A 210 -6.09 6.01 37.56
CA THR A 210 -6.98 5.69 38.68
C THR A 210 -8.19 4.90 38.18
N ASP A 211 -8.49 3.81 38.84
CA ASP A 211 -9.64 2.93 38.54
C ASP A 211 -9.61 2.30 37.14
N ASP A 212 -10.73 2.24 36.44
CA ASP A 212 -10.89 1.62 35.12
C ASP A 212 -10.53 2.55 33.93
N GLU A 213 -9.77 3.62 34.18
CA GLU A 213 -9.42 4.59 33.13
C GLU A 213 -8.26 4.14 32.27
N ASP A 214 -8.40 4.33 30.96
CA ASP A 214 -7.34 4.10 30.00
C ASP A 214 -6.54 5.38 29.71
N MET A 215 -5.22 5.25 29.62
CA MET A 215 -4.31 6.24 29.06
C MET A 215 -3.36 5.54 28.09
N LYS A 216 -3.73 5.49 26.81
CA LYS A 216 -3.02 4.68 25.81
C LYS A 216 -2.20 5.50 24.81
N ALA A 217 -2.31 6.83 24.84
CA ALA A 217 -1.64 7.74 23.91
C ALA A 217 -1.45 9.13 24.49
N CYS A 218 -0.59 9.92 23.86
CA CYS A 218 -0.45 11.36 24.13
C CYS A 218 -1.77 12.10 23.91
N PHE A 219 -2.49 11.76 22.84
CA PHE A 219 -3.88 12.16 22.58
C PHE A 219 -4.75 10.91 22.49
N PHE A 220 -5.46 10.60 23.54
CA PHE A 220 -6.27 9.40 23.68
C PHE A 220 -7.77 9.69 23.72
N SER A 221 -8.57 8.81 23.12
CA SER A 221 -10.04 8.79 23.24
C SER A 221 -10.57 7.36 23.31
N GLU A 222 -11.53 7.09 24.22
CA GLU A 222 -12.29 5.84 24.22
C GLU A 222 -13.31 5.77 23.07
N GLY A 223 -13.68 6.92 22.49
CA GLY A 223 -14.64 7.02 21.39
C GLY A 223 -14.03 7.62 20.14
N LYS A 224 -14.88 7.84 19.16
CA LYS A 224 -14.53 8.34 17.83
C LYS A 224 -13.82 9.68 17.86
N MET A 225 -12.74 9.81 17.08
CA MET A 225 -12.00 11.06 16.90
C MET A 225 -12.15 11.53 15.45
N LEU A 226 -12.84 12.66 15.26
CA LEU A 226 -13.19 13.19 13.94
C LEU A 226 -12.47 14.52 13.73
N PHE A 227 -11.34 14.49 13.02
CA PHE A 227 -10.50 15.65 12.79
C PHE A 227 -10.99 16.49 11.60
N SER A 228 -11.12 17.80 11.80
CA SER A 228 -11.51 18.79 10.79
C SER A 228 -10.82 20.14 11.03
N GLY A 229 -11.11 21.14 10.20
CA GLY A 229 -10.47 22.47 10.25
C GLY A 229 -9.17 22.52 9.42
N LYS A 230 -8.56 23.71 9.35
CA LYS A 230 -7.37 24.00 8.52
C LYS A 230 -6.13 24.40 9.34
N GLY A 231 -6.19 24.21 10.65
CA GLY A 231 -5.02 24.36 11.52
C GLY A 231 -4.07 23.16 11.43
N SER A 232 -3.00 23.22 12.19
CA SER A 232 -2.02 22.14 12.32
C SER A 232 -2.02 21.58 13.75
N LEU A 233 -1.67 20.27 13.84
CA LEU A 233 -1.45 19.58 15.10
C LEU A 233 -0.14 18.80 15.05
N SER A 234 0.76 19.08 15.97
CA SER A 234 1.99 18.30 16.20
C SER A 234 1.87 17.51 17.50
N VAL A 235 2.06 16.19 17.43
CA VAL A 235 2.03 15.29 18.60
C VAL A 235 3.40 14.64 18.78
N TYR A 236 3.99 14.80 19.94
CA TYR A 236 5.26 14.19 20.35
C TYR A 236 5.00 13.16 21.45
N ALA A 237 5.03 11.89 21.09
CA ALA A 237 4.72 10.78 21.99
C ALA A 237 5.99 10.05 22.41
N ASN A 238 6.28 10.05 23.69
CA ASN A 238 7.50 9.53 24.28
C ASN A 238 7.28 8.30 25.18
N CYS A 239 6.03 7.92 25.46
CA CYS A 239 5.70 6.79 26.34
C CYS A 239 4.86 5.71 25.67
N LYS A 240 3.81 6.11 24.96
CA LYS A 240 2.85 5.19 24.31
C LYS A 240 2.57 5.64 22.88
N ALA A 241 1.34 5.43 22.38
CA ALA A 241 0.97 5.92 21.05
C ALA A 241 0.88 7.46 20.98
N GLY A 242 0.96 8.02 19.79
CA GLY A 242 0.77 9.45 19.56
C GLY A 242 -0.69 9.84 19.65
N ILE A 243 -1.49 9.39 18.69
CA ILE A 243 -2.95 9.53 18.66
C ILE A 243 -3.56 8.13 18.72
N ARG A 244 -4.51 7.91 19.62
CA ARG A 244 -5.21 6.62 19.68
C ARG A 244 -6.67 6.77 20.04
N SER A 245 -7.49 6.03 19.31
CA SER A 245 -8.91 5.81 19.61
C SER A 245 -9.18 4.33 19.89
N ASP A 246 -10.03 4.04 20.87
CA ASP A 246 -10.57 2.68 21.07
C ASP A 246 -11.80 2.39 20.19
N ASP A 247 -12.16 3.32 19.32
CA ASP A 247 -13.15 3.22 18.24
C ASP A 247 -12.44 3.56 16.93
N TYR A 248 -12.92 4.46 16.09
CA TYR A 248 -12.23 4.87 14.87
C TYR A 248 -11.68 6.30 14.91
N VAL A 249 -10.70 6.55 14.04
CA VAL A 249 -10.15 7.88 13.77
C VAL A 249 -10.46 8.26 12.32
N LEU A 250 -10.92 9.49 12.11
CA LEU A 250 -11.18 10.04 10.79
C LEU A 250 -10.46 11.37 10.61
N PHE A 251 -9.65 11.49 9.57
CA PHE A 251 -9.01 12.72 9.12
C PHE A 251 -9.68 13.25 7.86
N ARG A 252 -10.04 14.52 7.87
CA ARG A 252 -10.73 15.20 6.78
C ARG A 252 -9.80 16.14 6.01
N PRO A 253 -10.16 16.57 4.78
CA PRO A 253 -9.45 17.59 4.04
C PRO A 253 -9.14 18.85 4.86
N GLY A 254 -7.96 19.44 4.61
CA GLY A 254 -7.50 20.66 5.29
C GLY A 254 -6.64 20.43 6.53
N ASN A 255 -6.74 19.28 7.19
CA ASN A 255 -5.90 18.98 8.35
C ASN A 255 -4.42 18.91 7.99
N ASN A 256 -3.55 19.39 8.87
CA ASN A 256 -2.11 19.20 8.79
C ASN A 256 -1.62 18.56 10.10
N ILE A 257 -1.45 17.25 10.09
CA ILE A 257 -1.12 16.44 11.26
C ILE A 257 0.33 15.98 11.17
N TYR A 258 1.07 16.18 12.23
CA TYR A 258 2.40 15.61 12.39
C TYR A 258 2.48 14.82 13.70
N VAL A 259 2.85 13.55 13.63
CA VAL A 259 3.03 12.70 14.82
C VAL A 259 4.42 12.11 14.84
N LYS A 260 5.14 12.32 15.93
CA LYS A 260 6.41 11.67 16.20
C LYS A 260 6.28 10.81 17.45
N ALA A 261 6.39 9.48 17.28
CA ALA A 261 6.31 8.52 18.39
C ALA A 261 7.63 7.77 18.55
N THR A 262 8.17 7.79 19.77
CA THR A 262 9.46 7.15 20.09
C THR A 262 9.30 5.86 20.90
N ALA A 263 8.10 5.58 21.42
CA ALA A 263 7.85 4.44 22.32
C ALA A 263 6.66 3.55 21.89
N GLY A 264 5.95 3.88 20.81
CA GLY A 264 4.79 3.11 20.35
C GLY A 264 4.37 3.47 18.93
N ASN A 265 3.14 3.11 18.58
CA ASN A 265 2.56 3.46 17.29
C ASN A 265 2.31 4.97 17.22
N ALA A 266 2.43 5.57 16.03
CA ALA A 266 2.13 7.00 15.95
C ALA A 266 0.62 7.25 15.95
N ILE A 267 -0.15 6.59 15.09
CA ILE A 267 -1.61 6.70 15.06
C ILE A 267 -2.19 5.28 15.11
N LYS A 268 -3.07 5.02 16.08
CA LYS A 268 -3.78 3.73 16.20
C LYS A 268 -5.27 3.94 16.40
N ALA A 269 -6.06 3.16 15.69
CA ALA A 269 -7.49 3.01 15.91
C ALA A 269 -7.84 1.53 16.14
N ASN A 270 -8.80 1.23 17.00
CA ASN A 270 -9.21 -0.16 17.15
C ASN A 270 -10.09 -0.59 15.97
N ASP A 271 -11.15 0.15 15.65
CA ASP A 271 -12.12 -0.29 14.65
C ASP A 271 -11.70 0.09 13.22
N ALA A 272 -11.37 1.37 12.99
CA ALA A 272 -10.97 1.83 11.67
C ALA A 272 -10.15 3.13 11.70
N LEU A 273 -9.33 3.30 10.69
CA LEU A 273 -8.62 4.53 10.40
C LEU A 273 -9.01 5.01 9.00
N TYR A 274 -9.70 6.15 8.92
CA TYR A 274 -10.13 6.79 7.68
C TYR A 274 -9.32 8.04 7.40
N ILE A 275 -8.72 8.12 6.21
CA ILE A 275 -8.04 9.31 5.70
C ILE A 275 -8.79 9.77 4.46
N LYS A 276 -9.74 10.70 4.63
CA LYS A 276 -10.50 11.29 3.52
C LYS A 276 -9.73 12.43 2.84
N GLY A 277 -8.72 12.99 3.51
CA GLY A 277 -7.89 14.06 2.97
C GLY A 277 -6.91 14.62 4.00
N GLY A 278 -6.31 15.77 3.69
CA GLY A 278 -5.35 16.47 4.51
C GLY A 278 -3.91 15.99 4.32
N VAL A 279 -3.02 16.49 5.17
CA VAL A 279 -1.60 16.15 5.19
C VAL A 279 -1.28 15.44 6.50
N ILE A 280 -0.96 14.17 6.42
CA ILE A 280 -0.64 13.33 7.58
C ILE A 280 0.82 12.92 7.49
N ASN A 281 1.64 13.38 8.41
CA ASN A 281 3.05 13.06 8.50
C ASN A 281 3.35 12.32 9.80
N VAL A 282 4.05 11.21 9.69
CA VAL A 282 4.28 10.31 10.83
C VAL A 282 5.72 9.84 10.86
N GLU A 283 6.32 9.86 12.04
CA GLU A 283 7.62 9.25 12.32
C GLU A 283 7.52 8.29 13.52
N THR A 284 8.04 7.06 13.39
CA THR A 284 8.20 6.14 14.52
C THR A 284 9.60 5.56 14.58
N SER A 285 10.07 5.29 15.82
CA SER A 285 11.42 4.73 16.05
C SER A 285 11.45 3.57 17.05
N ALA A 286 10.37 3.29 17.75
CA ALA A 286 10.29 2.13 18.64
C ALA A 286 10.33 0.81 17.87
N ALA A 287 10.85 -0.24 18.50
CA ALA A 287 10.78 -1.58 17.97
C ALA A 287 9.33 -2.01 17.76
N ALA A 288 9.06 -2.79 16.73
CA ALA A 288 7.75 -3.28 16.30
C ALA A 288 6.65 -2.21 16.14
N SER A 289 6.97 -0.90 16.20
CA SER A 289 5.98 0.17 16.07
C SER A 289 5.42 0.31 14.66
N LYS A 290 4.20 0.79 14.56
CA LYS A 290 3.51 1.05 13.31
C LYS A 290 3.29 2.57 13.16
N GLY A 291 3.46 3.08 11.94
CA GLY A 291 3.13 4.47 11.64
C GLY A 291 1.63 4.70 11.84
N LEU A 292 0.83 4.08 11.00
CA LEU A 292 -0.63 4.06 11.10
C LEU A 292 -1.09 2.62 11.27
N SER A 293 -1.97 2.37 12.24
CA SER A 293 -2.51 1.02 12.44
C SER A 293 -3.99 1.02 12.82
N SER A 294 -4.67 -0.05 12.40
CA SER A 294 -6.01 -0.39 12.88
C SER A 294 -6.13 -1.89 13.08
N ASP A 295 -6.81 -2.30 14.16
CA ASP A 295 -7.15 -3.70 14.37
C ASP A 295 -8.25 -4.16 13.36
N GLY A 296 -8.94 -3.21 12.72
CA GLY A 296 -9.91 -3.41 11.64
C GLY A 296 -9.43 -2.88 10.30
N LEU A 297 -10.07 -1.79 9.84
CA LEU A 297 -9.90 -1.20 8.50
C LEU A 297 -8.91 -0.03 8.52
N VAL A 298 -8.05 0.04 7.50
CA VAL A 298 -7.37 1.28 7.10
C VAL A 298 -7.83 1.66 5.70
N GLN A 299 -8.46 2.82 5.57
CA GLN A 299 -8.96 3.33 4.29
C GLN A 299 -8.40 4.71 3.99
N ILE A 300 -7.86 4.88 2.78
CA ILE A 300 -7.33 6.14 2.27
C ILE A 300 -8.10 6.53 1.02
N ASP A 301 -8.84 7.63 1.11
CA ASP A 301 -9.66 8.15 0.01
C ASP A 301 -9.02 9.38 -0.65
N GLY A 302 -8.13 10.09 0.06
CA GLY A 302 -7.51 11.33 -0.42
C GLY A 302 -6.32 11.77 0.43
N GLY A 303 -5.88 13.00 0.23
CA GLY A 303 -4.79 13.59 0.99
C GLY A 303 -3.39 13.10 0.63
N ARG A 304 -2.45 13.50 1.45
CA ARG A 304 -1.06 13.02 1.41
C ARG A 304 -0.65 12.48 2.76
N THR A 305 -0.36 11.19 2.81
CA THR A 305 0.14 10.50 4.00
C THR A 305 1.59 10.12 3.80
N THR A 306 2.49 10.57 4.69
CA THR A 306 3.92 10.22 4.68
C THR A 306 4.28 9.55 5.99
N VAL A 307 4.86 8.36 5.91
CA VAL A 307 5.21 7.55 7.08
C VAL A 307 6.68 7.14 7.02
N LEU A 308 7.43 7.50 8.04
CA LEU A 308 8.83 7.11 8.23
C LEU A 308 8.95 6.23 9.47
N THR A 309 9.42 4.99 9.31
CA THR A 309 9.67 4.06 10.41
C THR A 309 11.14 3.67 10.43
N THR A 310 11.78 3.77 11.60
CA THR A 310 13.20 3.43 11.77
C THR A 310 13.42 2.33 12.80
N GLY A 311 12.39 1.94 13.53
CA GLY A 311 12.44 0.86 14.52
C GLY A 311 12.73 -0.50 13.87
N THR A 312 13.30 -1.40 14.64
CA THR A 312 13.56 -2.78 14.22
C THR A 312 12.42 -3.71 14.62
N GLY A 313 12.44 -4.96 14.17
CA GLY A 313 11.58 -5.99 14.70
C GLY A 313 11.84 -6.25 16.19
N GLU A 314 10.88 -6.89 16.84
CA GLU A 314 10.91 -7.27 18.24
C GLU A 314 10.28 -8.65 18.41
N TYR A 315 10.75 -9.41 19.41
CA TYR A 315 10.10 -10.64 19.84
C TYR A 315 8.98 -10.31 20.82
N ASP A 316 7.77 -10.71 20.49
CA ASP A 316 6.61 -10.62 21.36
C ASP A 316 6.50 -11.91 22.21
N SER A 317 6.67 -11.74 23.52
CA SER A 317 6.61 -12.88 24.46
C SER A 317 5.20 -13.41 24.68
N ASP A 318 4.18 -12.59 24.45
CA ASP A 318 2.79 -12.97 24.68
C ASP A 318 2.26 -13.78 23.49
N GLU A 319 2.63 -13.39 22.27
CA GLU A 319 2.30 -14.11 21.03
C GLU A 319 3.32 -15.20 20.68
N GLN A 320 4.47 -15.22 21.34
CA GLN A 320 5.60 -16.12 21.05
C GLN A 320 6.07 -16.04 19.59
N ASP A 321 6.00 -14.86 19.00
CA ASP A 321 6.35 -14.58 17.61
C ASP A 321 7.15 -13.28 17.49
N VAL A 322 7.60 -12.94 16.30
CA VAL A 322 8.32 -11.70 15.99
C VAL A 322 7.44 -10.74 15.21
N SER A 323 7.42 -9.51 15.64
CA SER A 323 6.70 -8.42 14.96
C SER A 323 7.68 -7.40 14.37
N GLY A 324 7.50 -7.03 13.11
CA GLY A 324 8.28 -5.98 12.46
C GLY A 324 7.59 -4.61 12.55
N CYS A 325 8.34 -3.53 12.34
CA CYS A 325 7.77 -2.23 12.08
C CYS A 325 6.98 -2.23 10.76
N ALA A 326 5.99 -1.35 10.65
CA ALA A 326 5.28 -1.11 9.40
C ALA A 326 4.91 0.35 9.26
N GLY A 327 4.97 0.88 8.03
CA GLY A 327 4.38 2.18 7.73
C GLY A 327 2.88 2.14 8.00
N ILE A 328 2.18 1.22 7.35
CA ILE A 328 0.75 0.93 7.55
C ILE A 328 0.59 -0.51 8.05
N LYS A 329 -0.27 -0.71 9.04
CA LYS A 329 -0.74 -2.04 9.46
C LYS A 329 -2.27 -2.05 9.58
N ALA A 330 -2.91 -2.93 8.83
CA ALA A 330 -4.34 -3.24 8.97
C ALA A 330 -4.49 -4.71 9.34
N ASP A 331 -5.05 -5.02 10.51
CA ASP A 331 -5.22 -6.41 10.92
C ASP A 331 -6.39 -7.09 10.17
N SER A 332 -7.22 -6.33 9.50
CA SER A 332 -8.28 -6.86 8.65
C SER A 332 -8.15 -6.39 7.20
N ILE A 333 -8.49 -5.15 6.89
CA ILE A 333 -8.62 -4.67 5.51
C ILE A 333 -7.82 -3.39 5.30
N PHE A 334 -7.08 -3.33 4.19
CA PHE A 334 -6.50 -2.10 3.66
C PHE A 334 -7.15 -1.76 2.32
N VAL A 335 -7.67 -0.53 2.20
CA VAL A 335 -8.24 -0.01 0.96
C VAL A 335 -7.65 1.36 0.65
N MET A 336 -7.20 1.55 -0.59
CA MET A 336 -6.83 2.87 -1.10
C MET A 336 -7.66 3.20 -2.34
N ASN A 337 -8.43 4.28 -2.24
CA ASN A 337 -9.32 4.77 -3.31
C ASN A 337 -8.75 5.99 -4.03
N GLY A 338 -7.78 6.68 -3.42
CA GLY A 338 -7.18 7.88 -3.97
C GLY A 338 -6.09 8.47 -3.07
N GLY A 339 -5.65 9.69 -3.37
CA GLY A 339 -4.62 10.38 -2.60
C GLY A 339 -3.20 9.88 -2.85
N ALA A 340 -2.28 10.18 -1.93
CA ALA A 340 -0.88 9.81 -2.01
C ALA A 340 -0.40 9.20 -0.67
N LEU A 341 0.15 8.00 -0.72
CA LEU A 341 0.71 7.28 0.42
C LEU A 341 2.20 7.01 0.17
N PHE A 342 3.04 7.53 1.05
CA PHE A 342 4.49 7.39 1.00
C PHE A 342 5.00 6.73 2.28
N CYS A 343 5.59 5.54 2.17
CA CYS A 343 6.11 4.78 3.30
C CYS A 343 7.60 4.50 3.14
N LYS A 344 8.42 4.87 4.13
CA LYS A 344 9.84 4.51 4.20
C LYS A 344 10.11 3.79 5.50
N SER A 345 10.54 2.52 5.41
CA SER A 345 10.89 1.69 6.56
C SER A 345 12.35 1.24 6.47
N THR A 346 13.16 1.62 7.45
CA THR A 346 14.62 1.39 7.40
C THR A 346 15.13 0.40 8.45
N GLY A 347 14.32 0.05 9.44
CA GLY A 347 14.69 -0.93 10.46
C GLY A 347 14.58 -2.38 9.97
N ALA A 348 15.26 -3.28 10.65
CA ALA A 348 15.22 -4.71 10.33
C ALA A 348 13.80 -5.27 10.49
N GLY A 349 13.34 -6.07 9.53
CA GLY A 349 11.98 -6.64 9.47
C GLY A 349 10.88 -5.63 9.12
N GLY A 350 11.27 -4.40 8.73
CA GLY A 350 10.33 -3.32 8.47
C GLY A 350 9.55 -3.47 7.17
N LYS A 351 8.27 -3.16 7.19
CA LYS A 351 7.35 -3.23 6.05
C LYS A 351 6.85 -1.84 5.67
N GLY A 352 6.55 -1.61 4.40
CA GLY A 352 5.85 -0.40 3.97
C GLY A 352 4.38 -0.48 4.35
N ILE A 353 3.66 -1.43 3.76
CA ILE A 353 2.24 -1.72 4.02
C ILE A 353 2.10 -3.19 4.39
N SER A 354 1.40 -3.49 5.48
CA SER A 354 1.07 -4.85 5.93
C SER A 354 -0.42 -4.97 6.22
N CYS A 355 -1.06 -5.98 5.63
CA CYS A 355 -2.48 -6.26 5.82
C CYS A 355 -2.68 -7.76 6.02
N ASP A 356 -3.59 -8.16 6.94
CA ASP A 356 -3.73 -9.58 7.24
C ASP A 356 -4.79 -10.30 6.41
N GLN A 357 -5.84 -9.62 5.93
CA GLN A 357 -6.93 -10.30 5.24
C GLN A 357 -7.13 -9.86 3.79
N LEU A 358 -7.29 -8.57 3.53
CA LEU A 358 -7.60 -8.07 2.19
C LEU A 358 -6.92 -6.74 1.92
N LEU A 359 -6.07 -6.69 0.91
CA LEU A 359 -5.46 -5.46 0.44
C LEU A 359 -6.03 -5.09 -0.94
N THR A 360 -6.58 -3.89 -1.06
CA THR A 360 -7.12 -3.38 -2.33
C THR A 360 -6.59 -1.98 -2.63
N VAL A 361 -6.07 -1.79 -3.83
CA VAL A 361 -5.73 -0.47 -4.38
C VAL A 361 -6.61 -0.23 -5.60
N ASN A 362 -7.56 0.70 -5.47
CA ASN A 362 -8.46 1.10 -6.56
C ASN A 362 -7.85 2.24 -7.39
N ASP A 363 -7.22 3.22 -6.74
CA ASP A 363 -6.56 4.35 -7.38
C ASP A 363 -5.58 5.03 -6.40
N GLY A 364 -4.93 6.12 -6.81
CA GLY A 364 -4.01 6.92 -6.01
C GLY A 364 -2.53 6.65 -6.33
N THR A 365 -1.66 7.23 -5.52
CA THR A 365 -0.20 7.05 -5.66
C THR A 365 0.39 6.42 -4.41
N ILE A 366 1.00 5.27 -4.55
CA ILE A 366 1.74 4.59 -3.49
C ILE A 366 3.24 4.61 -3.83
N LYS A 367 4.06 5.08 -2.89
CA LYS A 367 5.52 4.93 -2.96
C LYS A 367 6.03 4.27 -1.69
N VAL A 368 6.79 3.19 -1.85
CA VAL A 368 7.34 2.45 -0.73
C VAL A 368 8.84 2.25 -0.89
N ILE A 369 9.58 2.51 0.19
CA ILE A 369 11.00 2.17 0.31
C ILE A 369 11.20 1.33 1.56
N THR A 370 11.81 0.14 1.42
CA THR A 370 12.32 -0.62 2.56
C THR A 370 13.81 -0.92 2.36
N THR A 371 14.61 -0.68 3.39
CA THR A 371 16.07 -0.86 3.35
C THR A 371 16.60 -1.71 4.50
N GLY A 372 15.76 -2.02 5.49
CA GLY A 372 16.12 -2.89 6.62
C GLY A 372 16.37 -4.32 6.15
N LYS A 373 17.23 -5.03 6.88
CA LYS A 373 17.44 -6.47 6.67
C LYS A 373 16.36 -7.29 7.37
N GLN A 374 16.34 -8.60 7.15
CA GLN A 374 15.56 -9.52 7.95
C GLN A 374 15.89 -9.35 9.44
N PHE A 375 14.87 -9.35 10.29
CA PHE A 375 15.01 -9.44 11.75
C PHE A 375 14.82 -10.89 12.18
N THR A 376 15.71 -11.39 13.06
CA THR A 376 15.65 -12.77 13.54
C THR A 376 15.73 -12.83 15.07
N TYR A 377 14.95 -13.73 15.66
CA TYR A 377 15.01 -14.08 17.08
C TYR A 377 14.87 -15.59 17.25
N GLY A 378 15.97 -16.25 17.57
CA GLY A 378 16.03 -17.71 17.63
C GLY A 378 15.82 -18.35 16.24
N ARG A 379 14.65 -18.98 16.05
CA ARG A 379 14.22 -19.57 14.76
C ARG A 379 13.11 -18.77 14.09
N LEU A 380 12.65 -17.73 14.73
CA LEU A 380 11.61 -16.85 14.22
C LEU A 380 12.26 -15.71 13.45
N ASP A 381 11.60 -15.25 12.41
CA ASP A 381 12.05 -14.13 11.63
C ASP A 381 10.90 -13.29 11.09
N THR A 382 11.21 -12.06 10.72
CA THR A 382 10.32 -11.20 9.94
C THR A 382 11.16 -10.45 8.92
N SER A 383 10.76 -10.56 7.66
CA SER A 383 11.49 -9.98 6.53
C SER A 383 10.93 -8.61 6.14
N PRO A 384 11.76 -7.72 5.60
CA PRO A 384 11.28 -6.47 5.03
C PRO A 384 10.44 -6.75 3.80
N LYS A 385 9.31 -6.04 3.66
CA LYS A 385 8.41 -6.15 2.50
C LYS A 385 7.94 -4.74 2.09
N GLY A 386 7.79 -4.53 0.79
CA GLY A 386 7.19 -3.29 0.31
C GLY A 386 5.72 -3.22 0.67
N MET A 387 4.92 -4.06 0.06
CA MET A 387 3.50 -4.25 0.34
C MET A 387 3.24 -5.73 0.57
N LYS A 388 2.63 -6.06 1.70
CA LYS A 388 2.30 -7.44 2.06
C LYS A 388 0.82 -7.59 2.41
N SER A 389 0.20 -8.66 1.90
CA SER A 389 -1.10 -9.13 2.37
C SER A 389 -1.01 -10.62 2.73
N ASP A 390 -1.46 -11.00 3.93
CA ASP A 390 -1.60 -12.42 4.26
C ASP A 390 -2.84 -13.05 3.61
N GLY A 391 -3.83 -12.23 3.24
CA GLY A 391 -4.96 -12.61 2.41
C GLY A 391 -4.83 -12.18 0.95
N ALA A 392 -5.96 -12.05 0.26
CA ALA A 392 -5.99 -11.68 -1.14
C ALA A 392 -5.53 -10.24 -1.40
N MET A 393 -4.94 -10.01 -2.58
CA MET A 393 -4.51 -8.69 -3.02
C MET A 393 -5.14 -8.35 -4.37
N TYR A 394 -5.72 -7.15 -4.47
CA TYR A 394 -6.31 -6.60 -5.69
C TYR A 394 -5.68 -5.25 -6.03
N LEU A 395 -4.97 -5.18 -7.14
CA LEU A 395 -4.39 -3.95 -7.69
C LEU A 395 -5.17 -3.59 -8.96
N LYS A 396 -6.05 -2.59 -8.85
CA LYS A 396 -7.02 -2.24 -9.89
C LYS A 396 -6.69 -0.96 -10.62
N GLY A 397 -5.89 -0.07 -10.01
CA GLY A 397 -5.57 1.24 -10.58
C GLY A 397 -4.44 1.94 -9.83
N GLY A 398 -4.26 3.22 -10.15
CA GLY A 398 -3.26 4.08 -9.52
C GLY A 398 -1.82 3.87 -9.99
N THR A 399 -0.89 4.50 -9.29
CA THR A 399 0.55 4.35 -9.51
C THR A 399 1.20 3.80 -8.26
N ILE A 400 1.84 2.65 -8.39
CA ILE A 400 2.52 1.95 -7.28
C ILE A 400 4.01 1.84 -7.62
N MET A 401 4.86 2.39 -6.78
CA MET A 401 6.32 2.30 -6.88
C MET A 401 6.88 1.69 -5.61
N VAL A 402 7.55 0.56 -5.73
CA VAL A 402 8.12 -0.18 -4.59
C VAL A 402 9.60 -0.40 -4.80
N ARG A 403 10.41 -0.04 -3.81
CA ARG A 403 11.84 -0.30 -3.79
C ARG A 403 12.25 -0.98 -2.49
N CYS A 404 12.68 -2.24 -2.58
CA CYS A 404 13.09 -3.07 -1.44
C CYS A 404 14.54 -3.53 -1.61
N THR A 405 15.46 -3.03 -0.78
CA THR A 405 16.91 -3.27 -0.93
C THR A 405 17.56 -3.88 0.30
N GLY A 406 16.78 -4.43 1.22
CA GLY A 406 17.23 -4.90 2.53
C GLY A 406 17.97 -6.24 2.52
N GLY A 407 18.11 -6.91 1.40
CA GLY A 407 18.70 -8.24 1.28
C GLY A 407 17.66 -9.35 1.20
N GLU A 408 18.05 -10.56 1.53
CA GLU A 408 17.19 -11.75 1.47
C GLU A 408 15.84 -11.55 2.20
N GLY A 409 14.76 -12.02 1.58
CA GLY A 409 13.39 -11.82 2.02
C GLY A 409 12.80 -10.43 1.73
N SER A 410 13.57 -9.52 1.06
CA SER A 410 13.09 -8.18 0.71
C SER A 410 12.24 -8.19 -0.56
N GLU A 411 11.10 -8.85 -0.51
CA GLU A 411 10.15 -8.87 -1.62
C GLU A 411 9.41 -7.53 -1.74
N GLY A 412 9.00 -7.23 -2.97
CA GLY A 412 8.32 -5.98 -3.29
C GLY A 412 6.86 -5.98 -2.92
N ILE A 413 6.08 -6.73 -3.66
CA ILE A 413 4.62 -6.84 -3.51
C ILE A 413 4.29 -8.32 -3.31
N GLU A 414 3.86 -8.67 -2.11
CA GLU A 414 3.65 -10.05 -1.69
C GLU A 414 2.20 -10.30 -1.26
N SER A 415 1.59 -11.37 -1.79
CA SER A 415 0.35 -11.93 -1.27
C SER A 415 0.57 -13.37 -0.80
N LYS A 416 0.27 -13.67 0.44
CA LYS A 416 0.27 -15.07 0.94
C LYS A 416 -0.97 -15.86 0.47
N SER A 417 -1.80 -15.26 -0.34
CA SER A 417 -2.98 -15.86 -0.97
C SER A 417 -2.98 -15.58 -2.47
N THR A 418 -4.08 -15.15 -3.05
CA THR A 418 -4.21 -14.83 -4.47
C THR A 418 -3.88 -13.37 -4.74
N MET A 419 -3.29 -13.11 -5.91
CA MET A 419 -3.03 -11.76 -6.39
C MET A 419 -3.73 -11.50 -7.72
N ASN A 420 -4.45 -10.37 -7.80
CA ASN A 420 -5.15 -9.95 -9.01
C ASN A 420 -4.71 -8.54 -9.39
N ILE A 421 -4.12 -8.39 -10.57
CA ILE A 421 -3.71 -7.12 -11.14
C ILE A 421 -4.58 -6.88 -12.38
N SER A 422 -5.46 -5.87 -12.31
CA SER A 422 -6.37 -5.55 -13.39
C SER A 422 -6.16 -4.15 -13.99
N GLY A 423 -5.27 -3.33 -13.39
CA GLY A 423 -4.98 -1.99 -13.87
C GLY A 423 -3.86 -1.32 -13.11
N GLY A 424 -3.64 -0.03 -13.39
CA GLY A 424 -2.62 0.79 -12.77
C GLY A 424 -1.23 0.72 -13.42
N ASN A 425 -0.31 1.52 -12.87
CA ASN A 425 1.10 1.51 -13.23
C ASN A 425 1.88 1.00 -12.02
N ILE A 426 2.36 -0.23 -12.10
CA ILE A 426 2.97 -0.95 -10.98
C ILE A 426 4.44 -1.17 -11.31
N MET A 427 5.32 -0.66 -10.47
CA MET A 427 6.76 -0.74 -10.65
C MET A 427 7.42 -1.22 -9.35
N ALA A 428 8.06 -2.37 -9.39
CA ALA A 428 8.77 -2.96 -8.27
C ALA A 428 10.24 -3.23 -8.62
N TYR A 429 11.15 -2.75 -7.77
CA TYR A 429 12.59 -2.98 -7.85
C TYR A 429 13.08 -3.49 -6.50
N CYS A 430 13.37 -4.77 -6.41
CA CYS A 430 13.57 -5.44 -5.14
C CYS A 430 14.82 -6.32 -5.13
N TYR A 431 15.35 -6.61 -3.95
CA TYR A 431 16.48 -7.51 -3.83
C TYR A 431 16.05 -8.96 -4.09
N ASP A 432 14.94 -9.35 -3.48
CA ASP A 432 14.28 -10.65 -3.66
C ASP A 432 13.20 -10.54 -4.74
N ASP A 433 12.16 -11.37 -4.73
CA ASP A 433 11.10 -11.32 -5.73
C ASP A 433 10.45 -9.93 -5.79
N ALA A 434 10.31 -9.41 -7.00
CA ALA A 434 9.69 -8.09 -7.11
C ALA A 434 8.18 -8.16 -6.89
N ILE A 435 7.52 -9.19 -7.40
CA ILE A 435 6.10 -9.48 -7.17
C ILE A 435 5.93 -10.98 -6.92
N ASN A 436 5.40 -11.34 -5.74
CA ASN A 436 5.22 -12.72 -5.31
C ASN A 436 3.78 -13.02 -4.90
N SER A 437 3.28 -14.21 -5.21
CA SER A 437 2.00 -14.71 -4.76
C SER A 437 2.07 -16.19 -4.35
N SER A 438 1.72 -16.51 -3.12
CA SER A 438 1.73 -17.90 -2.64
C SER A 438 0.66 -18.79 -3.27
N LYS A 439 -0.35 -18.20 -3.94
CA LYS A 439 -1.38 -18.91 -4.71
C LYS A 439 -1.51 -18.28 -6.09
N ALA A 440 -2.63 -18.53 -6.76
CA ALA A 440 -2.85 -18.07 -8.13
C ALA A 440 -2.65 -16.56 -8.29
N MET A 441 -1.90 -16.20 -9.33
CA MET A 441 -1.72 -14.82 -9.78
C MET A 441 -2.41 -14.63 -11.14
N THR A 442 -3.22 -13.57 -11.24
CA THR A 442 -3.89 -13.17 -12.48
C THR A 442 -3.53 -11.73 -12.81
N ILE A 443 -3.03 -11.50 -14.03
CA ILE A 443 -2.76 -10.17 -14.57
C ILE A 443 -3.63 -9.99 -15.81
N SER A 444 -4.64 -9.13 -15.70
CA SER A 444 -5.62 -8.88 -16.77
C SER A 444 -5.52 -7.48 -17.40
N GLY A 445 -4.69 -6.60 -16.81
CA GLY A 445 -4.51 -5.23 -17.31
C GLY A 445 -3.40 -4.48 -16.56
N GLY A 446 -3.25 -3.20 -16.89
CA GLY A 446 -2.23 -2.32 -16.32
C GLY A 446 -0.87 -2.40 -17.00
N ASN A 447 0.06 -1.58 -16.51
CA ASN A 447 1.47 -1.61 -16.87
C ASN A 447 2.26 -2.10 -15.65
N VAL A 448 2.90 -3.25 -15.77
CA VAL A 448 3.63 -3.90 -14.67
C VAL A 448 5.09 -4.02 -15.05
N PHE A 449 5.96 -3.45 -14.22
CA PHE A 449 7.40 -3.65 -14.27
C PHE A 449 7.85 -4.26 -12.94
N ALA A 450 8.42 -5.46 -13.00
CA ALA A 450 8.89 -6.20 -11.84
C ALA A 450 10.34 -6.62 -12.05
N MET A 451 11.24 -6.17 -11.18
CA MET A 451 12.67 -6.50 -11.25
C MET A 451 13.17 -7.01 -9.90
N GLY A 452 13.44 -8.31 -9.83
CA GLY A 452 14.22 -8.96 -8.79
C GLY A 452 15.72 -8.81 -9.11
N THR A 453 16.48 -8.20 -8.19
CA THR A 453 17.91 -8.00 -8.43
C THR A 453 18.75 -9.19 -8.04
N ASN A 454 18.22 -10.07 -7.21
CA ASN A 454 18.89 -11.29 -6.75
C ASN A 454 17.97 -12.52 -6.80
N ASN A 455 16.72 -12.35 -7.21
CA ASN A 455 15.72 -13.39 -7.36
C ASN A 455 14.83 -13.11 -8.58
N ASP A 456 13.56 -13.53 -8.57
CA ASP A 456 12.66 -13.49 -9.70
C ASP A 456 12.02 -12.12 -9.94
N GLY A 457 11.62 -11.87 -11.17
CA GLY A 457 10.81 -10.70 -11.49
C GLY A 457 9.38 -10.87 -10.96
N ILE A 458 8.71 -11.92 -11.41
CA ILE A 458 7.37 -12.32 -10.97
C ILE A 458 7.41 -13.79 -10.59
N ASP A 459 7.07 -14.09 -9.34
CA ASP A 459 6.91 -15.46 -8.85
C ASP A 459 5.45 -15.73 -8.45
N SER A 460 4.89 -16.82 -8.96
CA SER A 460 3.61 -17.36 -8.54
C SER A 460 3.79 -18.80 -8.09
N ASN A 461 3.81 -19.04 -6.81
CA ASN A 461 3.94 -20.40 -6.24
C ASN A 461 2.74 -21.31 -6.58
N SER A 462 1.97 -20.98 -7.61
CA SER A 462 0.84 -21.70 -8.14
C SER A 462 0.61 -21.32 -9.61
N THR A 463 -0.64 -21.13 -10.03
CA THR A 463 -0.95 -20.79 -11.43
C THR A 463 -0.68 -19.31 -11.73
N LEU A 464 -0.06 -19.02 -12.88
CA LEU A 464 0.09 -17.68 -13.42
C LEU A 464 -0.78 -17.53 -14.68
N THR A 465 -1.63 -16.51 -14.71
CA THR A 465 -2.45 -16.18 -15.88
C THR A 465 -2.22 -14.74 -16.29
N VAL A 466 -1.78 -14.51 -17.53
CA VAL A 466 -1.69 -13.18 -18.12
C VAL A 466 -2.66 -13.10 -19.29
N SER A 467 -3.63 -12.20 -19.18
CA SER A 467 -4.69 -12.00 -20.19
C SER A 467 -4.75 -10.58 -20.76
N GLY A 468 -3.96 -9.65 -20.23
CA GLY A 468 -3.93 -8.25 -20.69
C GLY A 468 -2.80 -7.43 -20.09
N GLY A 469 -2.73 -6.17 -20.49
CA GLY A 469 -1.72 -5.21 -20.00
C GLY A 469 -0.36 -5.33 -20.68
N VAL A 470 0.61 -4.60 -20.13
CA VAL A 470 2.05 -4.71 -20.44
C VAL A 470 2.74 -5.24 -19.20
N VAL A 471 3.38 -6.40 -19.30
CA VAL A 471 4.01 -7.07 -18.15
C VAL A 471 5.48 -7.33 -18.47
N ILE A 472 6.34 -6.66 -17.74
CA ILE A 472 7.80 -6.77 -17.85
C ILE A 472 8.30 -7.39 -16.56
N ALA A 473 8.91 -8.56 -16.65
CA ALA A 473 9.43 -9.31 -15.52
C ALA A 473 10.92 -9.60 -15.72
N CYS A 474 11.77 -9.09 -14.82
CA CYS A 474 13.21 -9.16 -14.91
C CYS A 474 13.77 -9.86 -13.67
N GLY A 475 14.17 -11.12 -13.82
CA GLY A 475 14.91 -11.86 -12.79
C GLY A 475 16.41 -11.70 -12.91
N THR A 476 17.15 -12.33 -11.99
CA THR A 476 18.60 -12.36 -12.07
C THR A 476 19.11 -13.50 -12.96
N THR A 477 20.37 -13.91 -12.82
CA THR A 477 20.98 -15.02 -13.55
C THR A 477 20.50 -16.36 -12.97
N GLN A 478 20.72 -17.46 -13.72
CA GLN A 478 20.32 -18.81 -13.29
C GLN A 478 20.59 -19.08 -11.79
N PRO A 479 19.66 -19.71 -11.06
CA PRO A 479 18.45 -20.36 -11.60
C PRO A 479 17.24 -19.44 -11.79
N GLU A 480 17.32 -18.16 -11.45
CA GLU A 480 16.19 -17.24 -11.31
C GLU A 480 15.56 -16.84 -12.65
N GLU A 481 14.29 -16.50 -12.61
CA GLU A 481 13.42 -16.36 -13.77
C GLU A 481 12.90 -14.91 -13.96
N GLY A 482 12.54 -14.56 -15.20
CA GLY A 482 11.67 -13.41 -15.42
C GLY A 482 10.27 -13.68 -14.88
N PHE A 483 9.68 -14.80 -15.36
CA PHE A 483 8.42 -15.34 -14.87
C PHE A 483 8.64 -16.74 -14.28
N ASP A 484 8.36 -16.91 -12.99
CA ASP A 484 8.28 -18.21 -12.34
C ASP A 484 6.85 -18.57 -11.93
N CYS A 485 6.50 -19.84 -12.01
CA CYS A 485 5.26 -20.40 -11.50
C CYS A 485 5.43 -21.85 -10.98
N ASP A 486 6.59 -22.21 -10.45
CA ASP A 486 6.88 -23.51 -9.82
C ASP A 486 6.45 -24.71 -10.69
N GLN A 487 6.61 -24.65 -12.01
CA GLN A 487 6.16 -25.67 -12.97
C GLN A 487 4.62 -25.91 -12.95
N ASN A 488 3.86 -25.01 -12.36
CA ASN A 488 2.41 -25.02 -12.43
C ASN A 488 1.89 -24.52 -13.79
N THR A 489 0.61 -24.26 -13.88
CA THR A 489 -0.01 -23.75 -15.12
C THR A 489 0.35 -22.28 -15.34
N PHE A 490 1.03 -21.98 -16.44
CA PHE A 490 1.26 -20.63 -16.94
C PHE A 490 0.43 -20.38 -18.20
N ALA A 491 -0.61 -19.57 -18.12
CA ALA A 491 -1.49 -19.24 -19.24
C ALA A 491 -1.18 -17.85 -19.79
N VAL A 492 -0.92 -17.76 -21.10
CA VAL A 492 -0.78 -16.51 -21.83
C VAL A 492 -1.92 -16.40 -22.84
N THR A 493 -2.90 -15.54 -22.54
CA THR A 493 -4.11 -15.40 -23.35
C THR A 493 -4.29 -14.00 -23.94
N GLY A 494 -3.44 -13.04 -23.53
CA GLY A 494 -3.44 -11.66 -24.02
C GLY A 494 -2.32 -10.84 -23.39
N GLY A 495 -2.24 -9.57 -23.75
CA GLY A 495 -1.25 -8.63 -23.23
C GLY A 495 0.12 -8.69 -23.94
N THR A 496 1.00 -7.75 -23.60
CA THR A 496 2.41 -7.79 -24.01
C THR A 496 3.25 -8.25 -22.84
N LEU A 497 3.96 -9.37 -23.01
CA LEU A 497 4.83 -9.95 -22.01
C LEU A 497 6.28 -9.84 -22.47
N ILE A 498 7.14 -9.41 -21.57
CA ILE A 498 8.60 -9.44 -21.72
C ILE A 498 9.17 -10.02 -20.42
N GLY A 499 9.64 -11.25 -20.47
CA GLY A 499 10.36 -11.90 -19.37
C GLY A 499 11.83 -12.04 -19.71
N ILE A 500 12.73 -11.60 -18.83
CA ILE A 500 14.16 -11.83 -18.98
C ILE A 500 14.75 -12.26 -17.64
N GLY A 501 15.54 -13.33 -17.66
CA GLY A 501 16.19 -13.88 -16.47
C GLY A 501 17.22 -14.94 -16.87
N GLY A 502 17.77 -15.68 -15.92
CA GLY A 502 18.62 -16.84 -16.19
C GLY A 502 17.87 -17.97 -16.86
N THR A 503 16.60 -18.15 -16.50
CA THR A 503 15.65 -19.09 -17.11
C THR A 503 14.25 -18.49 -17.17
N THR A 504 13.22 -19.25 -17.44
CA THR A 504 11.81 -18.83 -17.41
C THR A 504 10.89 -20.04 -17.34
N SER A 505 9.84 -19.97 -16.57
CA SER A 505 8.73 -20.91 -16.65
C SER A 505 8.13 -20.91 -18.06
N THR A 506 7.89 -22.08 -18.58
CA THR A 506 7.35 -22.25 -19.95
C THR A 506 5.82 -22.17 -19.90
N PRO A 507 5.17 -21.30 -20.70
CA PRO A 507 3.72 -21.27 -20.76
C PRO A 507 3.10 -22.62 -21.14
N THR A 508 1.98 -22.95 -20.53
CA THR A 508 1.27 -24.24 -20.74
C THR A 508 0.49 -24.21 -22.04
N THR A 509 0.89 -25.02 -23.00
CA THR A 509 0.35 -25.02 -24.39
C THR A 509 -1.16 -25.19 -24.45
N SER A 510 -1.75 -26.02 -23.57
CA SER A 510 -3.19 -26.37 -23.61
C SER A 510 -4.10 -25.20 -23.20
N VAL A 511 -3.57 -24.17 -22.50
CA VAL A 511 -4.34 -23.01 -22.03
C VAL A 511 -3.83 -21.69 -22.61
N THR A 512 -2.70 -21.71 -23.32
CA THR A 512 -2.13 -20.52 -23.96
C THR A 512 -2.79 -20.33 -25.34
N THR A 513 -3.33 -19.13 -25.56
CA THR A 513 -4.04 -18.79 -26.82
C THR A 513 -3.36 -17.66 -27.61
N GLN A 514 -2.36 -16.99 -27.03
CA GLN A 514 -1.51 -15.99 -27.70
C GLN A 514 -0.11 -16.57 -27.93
N PRO A 515 0.48 -16.39 -29.13
CA PRO A 515 1.81 -16.95 -29.43
C PRO A 515 2.90 -16.38 -28.52
N VAL A 516 3.79 -17.24 -28.08
CA VAL A 516 4.94 -16.93 -27.24
C VAL A 516 6.23 -17.34 -27.92
N ALA A 517 7.22 -16.45 -27.98
CA ALA A 517 8.58 -16.74 -28.37
C ALA A 517 9.47 -16.83 -27.13
N ILE A 518 10.28 -17.89 -27.03
CA ILE A 518 11.30 -18.04 -25.97
C ILE A 518 12.67 -18.18 -26.66
N LEU A 519 13.60 -17.29 -26.33
CA LEU A 519 14.91 -17.24 -26.94
C LEU A 519 15.99 -17.29 -25.86
N GLY A 520 17.02 -18.12 -26.07
CA GLY A 520 18.22 -18.16 -25.24
C GLY A 520 19.35 -17.35 -25.88
N GLY A 521 20.13 -16.66 -25.05
CA GLY A 521 21.29 -15.91 -25.48
C GLY A 521 22.46 -16.04 -24.51
N SER A 522 23.69 -15.87 -25.01
CA SER A 522 24.90 -16.02 -24.19
C SER A 522 25.27 -14.75 -23.41
N SER A 523 24.92 -13.58 -23.90
CA SER A 523 25.28 -12.31 -23.28
C SER A 523 24.45 -11.15 -23.82
N ILE A 524 24.03 -10.26 -22.91
CA ILE A 524 23.46 -8.96 -23.23
C ILE A 524 23.84 -7.98 -22.10
N GLN A 525 24.10 -6.72 -22.47
CA GLN A 525 24.54 -5.70 -21.52
C GLN A 525 23.40 -4.75 -21.14
N ASN A 526 23.48 -4.23 -19.93
CA ASN A 526 22.61 -3.14 -19.46
C ASN A 526 22.56 -1.99 -20.48
N GLY A 527 21.38 -1.48 -20.72
CA GLY A 527 21.14 -0.36 -21.63
C GLY A 527 21.06 -0.71 -23.11
N GLN A 528 21.42 -1.93 -23.52
CA GLN A 528 21.19 -2.38 -24.88
C GLN A 528 19.70 -2.60 -25.16
N TYR A 529 19.29 -2.27 -26.39
CA TYR A 529 17.92 -2.53 -26.83
C TYR A 529 17.80 -3.87 -27.53
N ILE A 530 16.83 -4.68 -27.10
CA ILE A 530 16.25 -5.76 -27.90
C ILE A 530 15.08 -5.17 -28.69
N THR A 531 15.03 -5.39 -29.98
CA THR A 531 13.91 -4.93 -30.82
C THR A 531 13.23 -6.10 -31.47
N VAL A 532 11.92 -6.02 -31.58
CA VAL A 532 11.08 -7.00 -32.25
C VAL A 532 10.36 -6.30 -33.40
N ALA A 533 10.53 -6.84 -34.61
CA ALA A 533 9.89 -6.36 -35.81
C ALA A 533 9.20 -7.53 -36.56
N ASP A 534 8.20 -7.23 -37.38
CA ASP A 534 7.62 -8.19 -38.30
C ASP A 534 8.56 -8.48 -39.50
N ASP A 535 8.14 -9.36 -40.37
CA ASP A 535 8.91 -9.75 -41.57
C ASP A 535 9.04 -8.63 -42.61
N SER A 536 8.21 -7.59 -42.53
CA SER A 536 8.35 -6.35 -43.33
C SER A 536 9.37 -5.37 -42.75
N GLY A 537 9.86 -5.61 -41.54
CA GLY A 537 10.73 -4.73 -40.77
C GLY A 537 9.99 -3.67 -39.96
N SER A 538 8.64 -3.74 -39.88
CA SER A 538 7.88 -2.82 -39.03
C SER A 538 8.07 -3.15 -37.55
N SER A 539 8.49 -2.17 -36.75
CA SER A 539 8.73 -2.35 -35.33
C SER A 539 7.44 -2.69 -34.55
N ILE A 540 7.48 -3.74 -33.76
CA ILE A 540 6.44 -4.08 -32.78
C ILE A 540 6.67 -3.34 -31.49
N PHE A 541 7.89 -3.43 -30.95
CA PHE A 541 8.41 -2.69 -29.82
C PHE A 541 9.93 -2.76 -29.72
N ALA A 542 10.51 -1.92 -28.87
CA ALA A 542 11.87 -2.05 -28.39
C ALA A 542 11.85 -2.21 -26.85
N PHE A 543 12.81 -2.97 -26.32
CA PHE A 543 12.99 -3.16 -24.89
C PHE A 543 14.43 -2.90 -24.49
N LYS A 544 14.63 -1.93 -23.61
CA LYS A 544 15.92 -1.59 -23.03
C LYS A 544 16.21 -2.52 -21.84
N VAL A 545 17.24 -3.34 -21.97
CA VAL A 545 17.60 -4.32 -20.93
C VAL A 545 18.08 -3.60 -19.68
N PRO A 546 17.52 -3.88 -18.47
CA PRO A 546 17.80 -3.10 -17.28
C PRO A 546 19.05 -3.52 -16.50
N ARG A 547 19.69 -4.63 -16.87
CA ARG A 547 20.90 -5.16 -16.21
C ARG A 547 21.76 -6.00 -17.16
N ASP A 548 22.99 -6.33 -16.73
CA ASP A 548 23.87 -7.24 -17.45
C ASP A 548 23.48 -8.71 -17.27
N TYR A 549 23.45 -9.47 -18.34
CA TYR A 549 23.36 -10.94 -18.38
C TYR A 549 24.53 -11.48 -19.17
N THR A 550 25.75 -11.48 -18.58
CA THR A 550 26.99 -11.69 -19.33
C THR A 550 27.76 -12.96 -18.95
N GLN A 551 27.39 -13.60 -17.82
CA GLN A 551 28.19 -14.73 -17.31
C GLN A 551 27.61 -16.11 -17.60
N GLN A 552 26.30 -16.26 -17.54
CA GLN A 552 25.61 -17.54 -17.67
C GLN A 552 24.58 -17.57 -18.81
N GLY A 553 24.52 -16.46 -19.57
CA GLY A 553 23.49 -16.29 -20.58
C GLY A 553 22.18 -15.76 -19.99
N TYR A 554 21.18 -15.71 -20.83
CA TYR A 554 19.82 -15.29 -20.47
C TYR A 554 18.76 -16.04 -21.26
N THR A 555 17.57 -16.06 -20.71
CA THR A 555 16.35 -16.50 -21.39
C THR A 555 15.43 -15.30 -21.53
N LEU A 556 14.91 -15.09 -22.74
CA LEU A 556 13.98 -14.02 -23.09
C LEU A 556 12.65 -14.65 -23.52
N LEU A 557 11.58 -14.35 -22.81
CA LEU A 557 10.21 -14.69 -23.16
C LEU A 557 9.51 -13.46 -23.71
N VAL A 558 8.93 -13.56 -24.90
CA VAL A 558 8.20 -12.46 -25.54
C VAL A 558 6.85 -12.94 -26.06
N SER A 559 5.81 -12.18 -25.77
CA SER A 559 4.49 -12.34 -26.35
C SER A 559 3.83 -10.97 -26.57
N SER A 560 3.09 -10.81 -27.63
CA SER A 560 2.36 -9.56 -27.91
C SER A 560 1.12 -9.85 -28.74
N PRO A 561 0.02 -9.09 -28.55
CA PRO A 561 -1.17 -9.17 -29.41
C PRO A 561 -0.87 -8.87 -30.90
N LYS A 562 0.26 -8.21 -31.18
CA LYS A 562 0.74 -7.97 -32.56
C LYS A 562 1.47 -9.17 -33.17
N MET A 563 1.69 -10.24 -32.41
CA MET A 563 2.36 -11.45 -32.86
C MET A 563 1.32 -12.52 -33.21
N THR A 564 1.44 -13.12 -34.37
CA THR A 564 0.47 -14.11 -34.91
C THR A 564 1.17 -15.43 -35.21
N LYS A 565 0.55 -16.54 -34.81
CA LYS A 565 1.06 -17.87 -35.15
C LYS A 565 1.13 -18.05 -36.68
N GLY A 566 2.25 -18.59 -37.14
CA GLY A 566 2.58 -18.79 -38.54
C GLY A 566 3.43 -17.69 -39.17
N ASN A 567 3.46 -16.51 -38.57
CA ASN A 567 4.27 -15.38 -39.07
C ASN A 567 5.70 -15.41 -38.49
N SER A 568 6.61 -14.75 -39.21
CA SER A 568 8.02 -14.60 -38.83
C SER A 568 8.27 -13.24 -38.19
N TYR A 569 9.14 -13.23 -37.21
CA TYR A 569 9.54 -12.00 -36.47
C TYR A 569 11.06 -11.91 -36.40
N ILE A 570 11.57 -10.69 -36.53
CA ILE A 570 13.00 -10.37 -36.49
C ILE A 570 13.32 -9.82 -35.10
N PHE A 571 14.18 -10.51 -34.39
CA PHE A 571 14.75 -10.06 -33.13
C PHE A 571 16.13 -9.46 -33.40
N SER A 572 16.40 -8.24 -32.93
CA SER A 572 17.70 -7.60 -33.11
C SER A 572 18.22 -7.02 -31.79
N LEU A 573 19.52 -6.84 -31.70
CA LEU A 573 20.23 -6.32 -30.52
C LEU A 573 21.06 -5.10 -30.87
N GLY A 574 21.12 -4.12 -29.95
CA GLY A 574 21.99 -2.96 -30.02
C GLY A 574 21.53 -1.90 -31.01
N ALA A 575 20.25 -1.88 -31.36
CA ALA A 575 19.65 -0.80 -32.13
C ALA A 575 19.67 0.52 -31.38
N THR A 576 19.67 1.64 -32.11
CA THR A 576 19.40 2.96 -31.59
C THR A 576 17.90 3.20 -31.62
N VAL A 577 17.33 3.58 -30.48
CA VAL A 577 15.90 3.86 -30.30
C VAL A 577 15.76 5.33 -29.90
N SER A 578 14.90 6.08 -30.58
CA SER A 578 14.67 7.49 -30.28
C SER A 578 13.20 7.86 -30.38
N GLY A 579 12.74 8.68 -29.45
CA GLY A 579 11.32 9.04 -29.28
C GLY A 579 10.48 7.86 -28.83
N GLY A 580 9.18 8.01 -28.96
CA GLY A 580 8.20 6.98 -28.57
C GLY A 580 7.73 7.12 -27.13
N ASN A 581 6.92 6.17 -26.70
CA ASN A 581 6.40 6.04 -25.34
C ASN A 581 7.24 5.00 -24.59
N ASP A 582 7.80 5.39 -23.45
CA ASP A 582 8.69 4.54 -22.65
C ASP A 582 8.03 4.18 -21.30
N PHE A 583 7.87 2.90 -21.03
CA PHE A 583 7.52 2.38 -19.71
C PHE A 583 8.64 1.44 -19.24
N CYS A 584 9.51 1.93 -18.38
CA CYS A 584 10.63 1.18 -17.79
C CYS A 584 11.49 0.42 -18.82
N GLY A 585 11.74 1.05 -19.96
CA GLY A 585 12.49 0.47 -21.08
C GLY A 585 11.68 -0.22 -22.16
N TYR A 586 10.39 -0.50 -21.95
CA TYR A 586 9.48 -0.91 -23.02
C TYR A 586 9.05 0.31 -23.83
N VAL A 587 9.48 0.36 -25.09
CA VAL A 587 9.30 1.52 -25.96
C VAL A 587 8.47 1.16 -27.17
N THR A 588 7.40 1.91 -27.39
CA THR A 588 6.54 1.83 -28.58
C THR A 588 6.54 3.13 -29.35
N ASP A 589 6.15 3.07 -30.61
CA ASP A 589 6.00 4.24 -31.50
C ASP A 589 7.32 5.05 -31.64
N ALA A 590 8.44 4.37 -31.46
CA ALA A 590 9.78 4.94 -31.57
C ALA A 590 10.36 4.78 -32.98
N THR A 591 11.33 5.62 -33.31
CA THR A 591 12.21 5.39 -34.45
C THR A 591 13.32 4.43 -34.05
N VAL A 592 13.40 3.29 -34.72
CA VAL A 592 14.40 2.26 -34.51
C VAL A 592 15.35 2.23 -35.70
N SER A 593 16.65 2.25 -35.46
CA SER A 593 17.67 2.20 -36.52
C SER A 593 18.90 1.42 -36.09
N GLY A 594 19.54 0.77 -37.07
CA GLY A 594 20.74 -0.06 -36.79
C GLY A 594 20.36 -1.35 -36.03
N GLY A 595 21.32 -1.89 -35.29
CA GLY A 595 21.22 -3.16 -34.60
C GLY A 595 21.66 -4.35 -35.45
N SER A 596 22.00 -5.42 -34.74
CA SER A 596 22.40 -6.72 -35.37
C SER A 596 21.27 -7.71 -35.18
N SER A 597 20.87 -8.41 -36.25
CA SER A 597 19.88 -9.48 -36.15
C SER A 597 20.39 -10.61 -35.25
N LEU A 598 19.62 -10.92 -34.22
CA LEU A 598 19.87 -12.07 -33.33
C LEU A 598 19.24 -13.34 -33.87
N ALA A 599 18.00 -13.24 -34.32
CA ALA A 599 17.24 -14.35 -34.87
C ALA A 599 16.08 -13.85 -35.75
N THR A 600 15.73 -14.63 -36.74
CA THR A 600 14.41 -14.59 -37.39
C THR A 600 13.66 -15.84 -36.99
N LEU A 601 12.54 -15.67 -36.31
CA LEU A 601 11.79 -16.78 -35.73
C LEU A 601 10.39 -16.84 -36.32
N THR A 602 10.05 -17.96 -36.96
CA THR A 602 8.67 -18.23 -37.39
C THR A 602 7.92 -18.88 -36.24
N LEU A 603 6.82 -18.29 -35.79
CA LEU A 603 6.01 -18.80 -34.69
C LEU A 603 5.15 -19.98 -35.16
N SER A 604 5.78 -21.12 -35.45
CA SER A 604 5.11 -22.32 -36.00
C SER A 604 4.15 -22.98 -35.00
N GLN A 605 4.36 -22.75 -33.68
CA GLN A 605 3.54 -23.28 -32.59
C GLN A 605 3.08 -22.13 -31.66
N MET A 606 2.19 -22.41 -30.70
CA MET A 606 1.82 -21.42 -29.69
C MET A 606 3.01 -21.03 -28.83
N ILE A 607 3.88 -21.97 -28.50
CA ILE A 607 5.14 -21.72 -27.81
C ILE A 607 6.24 -22.15 -28.75
N THR A 608 7.03 -21.20 -29.22
CA THR A 608 8.16 -21.43 -30.11
C THR A 608 9.44 -21.05 -29.43
N THR A 609 10.36 -22.01 -29.30
CA THR A 609 11.66 -21.83 -28.66
C THR A 609 12.78 -21.82 -29.69
N SER A 610 13.78 -20.95 -29.49
CA SER A 610 14.99 -20.90 -30.30
C SER A 610 16.16 -20.37 -29.48
N ASN A 611 17.39 -20.77 -29.87
CA ASN A 611 18.62 -20.18 -29.37
C ASN A 611 19.16 -19.18 -30.38
N PHE A 612 19.78 -18.10 -29.95
CA PHE A 612 20.49 -17.18 -30.84
C PHE A 612 21.71 -17.89 -31.47
N SER A 613 21.83 -17.76 -32.77
CA SER A 613 23.02 -18.29 -33.48
C SER A 613 24.26 -17.44 -33.13
N GLY A 614 25.16 -17.97 -32.35
CA GLY A 614 26.41 -17.30 -31.92
C GLY A 614 26.92 -17.76 -30.55
N GLY A 615 26.21 -18.64 -29.86
CA GLY A 615 26.66 -19.22 -28.59
C GLY A 615 27.63 -20.37 -28.79
N ILE A 616 28.70 -20.39 -28.03
CA ILE A 616 29.66 -21.48 -27.92
C ILE A 616 28.94 -22.75 -27.47
N GLY A 617 29.14 -23.79 -28.24
CA GLY A 617 28.98 -25.21 -27.94
C GLY A 617 27.97 -25.70 -26.95
N GLY A 618 26.84 -26.18 -27.47
CA GLY A 618 26.22 -27.46 -27.24
C GLY A 618 26.05 -27.98 -25.82
N GLY A 619 24.98 -27.61 -25.19
CA GLY A 619 24.24 -28.48 -24.33
C GLY A 619 22.77 -28.21 -24.61
N GLY A 620 22.11 -29.17 -25.26
CA GLY A 620 20.67 -29.05 -25.51
C GLY A 620 19.96 -28.91 -24.18
N MET A 621 19.45 -27.72 -23.90
CA MET A 621 18.48 -27.56 -22.82
C MET A 621 17.17 -28.19 -23.29
N GLN A 622 16.83 -29.35 -22.74
CA GLN A 622 15.46 -29.82 -22.73
C GLN A 622 14.66 -28.91 -21.82
N PRO A 623 13.48 -28.48 -22.22
CA PRO A 623 12.55 -27.83 -21.29
C PRO A 623 12.22 -28.80 -20.17
N GLY A 624 12.54 -28.45 -18.91
CA GLY A 624 12.07 -29.11 -17.72
C GLY A 624 12.56 -30.56 -17.54
N GLY A 625 13.77 -30.75 -17.15
CA GLY A 625 14.29 -32.00 -16.62
C GLY A 625 14.86 -31.78 -15.23
N ASN A 626 14.11 -32.22 -14.20
CA ASN A 626 14.52 -32.49 -12.85
C ASN A 626 16.00 -32.19 -12.52
N GLY A 627 16.27 -31.03 -11.97
CA GLY A 627 17.48 -30.73 -11.25
C GLY A 627 17.09 -30.38 -9.82
N GLY A 628 17.10 -31.40 -8.93
CA GLY A 628 16.89 -31.20 -7.51
C GLY A 628 17.93 -30.24 -6.97
N GLY A 629 17.54 -29.05 -6.60
CA GLY A 629 18.28 -28.19 -5.73
C GLY A 629 18.35 -28.78 -4.34
N PRO A 630 19.44 -28.56 -3.57
CA PRO A 630 19.51 -29.08 -2.22
C PRO A 630 18.46 -28.39 -1.37
N GLY A 631 17.50 -29.18 -0.93
CA GLY A 631 16.45 -28.74 -0.02
C GLY A 631 17.02 -28.11 1.24
N GLY A 632 16.72 -26.88 1.46
CA GLY A 632 16.63 -26.27 2.76
C GLY A 632 15.22 -26.49 3.25
N GLY A 633 14.98 -27.69 3.75
CA GLY A 633 13.69 -28.07 4.29
C GLY A 633 13.42 -27.39 5.61
N GLY A 634 12.22 -27.00 5.78
CA GLY A 634 11.65 -26.58 7.02
C GLY A 634 10.17 -26.31 6.86
N GLN A 635 9.38 -27.36 6.59
CA GLN A 635 7.98 -27.27 6.96
C GLN A 635 7.85 -27.17 8.47
N PRO A 636 7.16 -26.20 9.04
CA PRO A 636 6.50 -26.40 10.30
C PRO A 636 5.09 -26.88 10.03
N GLY A 637 4.93 -28.19 10.16
CA GLY A 637 3.64 -28.73 10.50
C GLY A 637 3.35 -28.34 11.96
N GLY A 638 2.17 -27.95 12.23
CA GLY A 638 1.70 -27.85 13.59
C GLY A 638 0.62 -26.83 13.73
N GLY A 639 -0.56 -27.25 13.72
CA GLY A 639 -1.34 -27.49 14.95
C GLY A 639 -1.97 -26.24 15.45
N TRP A 640 -3.17 -26.10 15.04
CA TRP A 640 -4.28 -25.38 15.66
C TRP A 640 -4.24 -25.43 17.20
N HIS A 641 -4.20 -24.24 17.81
CA HIS A 641 -5.01 -23.96 19.00
C HIS A 641 -5.33 -22.47 19.10
#